data_2e0a0b46b71f86605492931225efdc9f
#
_entry.id   2e0a0b46b71f86605492931225efdc9f
#
_cell.length_a   1.000
_cell.length_b   1.000
_cell.length_c   1.000
_cell.angle_alpha   90.00
_cell.angle_beta   90.00
_cell.angle_gamma   90.00
#
_symmetry.space_group_name_H-M   'P 1'
#
loop_
_entity.id
_entity.type
_entity.pdbx_description
1 polymer ?
#
loop_
_entity_poly.entity_id
_entity_poly.type
_entity_poly.pdbx_seq_one_letter_code
_entity_poly.pdbx_strand_id
1 'polypeptide(L)'
;MLFKISIKNIRKSFKDYAIYFFTLILGVAVFYVFNAIDSQTVMLKVNSSVYEIIKLMTDILSGVSVFVSFILGFLIIYASRFLIKRRNKEFGIYMILGMGKRKVSLILFIETMLIGVISLAVGIVLGTVASQFMSVIVANMFDADMTGFRFIFSSEACVKTIVYFAIMYVLVMLFNTFSISKCRLIDLLNAGKKNEKITMKNPLICTFVFVIAVGLLSYAYWLVTAGAFKLNVMDKLWLPVGLGCVATFLIFWSVSGLLIRIFTSIKSVYYRGVNSFVLRQFGSKINTMVFSTTVICLMLFITISVLAGALSMKDSLKKSLSECAPVDMQVRLKYSDEADASDADRICRLLTDNGFDTDTYLKDITAYNMYRTGLTAADTLGEYADILISTNPLVDLSGQELFMKLSDYNRVAGLYGLQQQSLNEDEYIVIANYKYMVDIRNAALKNGQTIAVGEKTYRPRYSECMDGFVTISAQRINDGIFVLPDDAFDDSRLYITGISANYKSGDKAWKNSADNKLVDTVKLINKKNSQSMDSDDSETSGSVGSLVNCETKGGIAQNGVGLGALVTFIALYLGIIFLISSAAILALKELSDSADNKERYGMLRKIGVDERMIDMALFRQIGIFFAFPLLLAVIHSIFGLKFVNLILSTMGMSSMMASVGTTAVFLVLIYGGYFVLTYICSREIIKNG
;
A
#
# COMPACT_ATOMS: atom_id res chain seq x y z
N MET A 1 22.33 -36.32 -27.05
CA MET A 1 21.66 -35.82 -28.28
C MET A 1 20.57 -34.80 -27.94
N LEU A 2 19.62 -35.09 -27.08
CA LEU A 2 18.53 -34.17 -26.72
C LEU A 2 19.02 -32.83 -26.14
N PHE A 3 20.00 -32.82 -25.24
CA PHE A 3 20.61 -31.62 -24.66
C PHE A 3 21.25 -30.69 -25.73
N LYS A 4 21.98 -31.26 -26.70
CA LYS A 4 22.55 -30.47 -27.82
C LYS A 4 21.44 -29.83 -28.68
N ILE A 5 20.33 -30.54 -28.89
CA ILE A 5 19.18 -30.03 -29.65
C ILE A 5 18.56 -28.86 -28.86
N SER A 6 18.35 -29.01 -27.55
CA SER A 6 17.76 -27.97 -26.69
C SER A 6 18.61 -26.68 -26.70
N ILE A 7 19.94 -26.79 -26.54
CA ILE A 7 20.84 -25.60 -26.61
C ILE A 7 20.78 -24.94 -27.98
N LYS A 8 20.81 -25.70 -29.07
CA LYS A 8 20.74 -25.18 -30.42
C LYS A 8 19.40 -24.45 -30.68
N ASN A 9 18.33 -25.01 -30.15
CA ASN A 9 17.00 -24.42 -30.23
C ASN A 9 16.93 -23.07 -29.47
N ILE A 10 17.42 -23.03 -28.22
CA ILE A 10 17.47 -21.78 -27.44
C ILE A 10 18.26 -20.70 -28.21
N ARG A 11 19.44 -21.03 -28.73
CA ARG A 11 20.29 -20.08 -29.46
C ARG A 11 19.64 -19.58 -30.77
N LYS A 12 18.94 -20.45 -31.50
CA LYS A 12 18.22 -20.09 -32.74
C LYS A 12 16.98 -19.21 -32.46
N SER A 13 16.29 -19.46 -31.37
CA SER A 13 15.03 -18.79 -31.03
C SER A 13 15.22 -17.73 -29.91
N PHE A 14 16.45 -17.27 -29.66
CA PHE A 14 16.75 -16.35 -28.55
C PHE A 14 15.88 -15.08 -28.58
N LYS A 15 15.63 -14.51 -29.76
CA LYS A 15 14.74 -13.35 -29.92
C LYS A 15 13.30 -13.64 -29.48
N ASP A 16 12.85 -14.87 -29.66
CA ASP A 16 11.50 -15.31 -29.31
C ASP A 16 11.34 -15.50 -27.80
N TYR A 17 12.44 -15.80 -27.11
CA TYR A 17 12.50 -15.99 -25.67
C TYR A 17 12.82 -14.70 -24.90
N ALA A 18 13.25 -13.62 -25.58
CA ALA A 18 13.83 -12.44 -24.95
C ALA A 18 12.91 -11.82 -23.87
N ILE A 19 11.63 -11.60 -24.20
CA ILE A 19 10.69 -11.01 -23.22
C ILE A 19 10.42 -11.98 -22.05
N TYR A 20 10.29 -13.29 -22.36
CA TYR A 20 10.13 -14.30 -21.30
C TYR A 20 11.36 -14.31 -20.37
N PHE A 21 12.55 -14.35 -20.93
CA PHE A 21 13.80 -14.31 -20.21
C PHE A 21 13.96 -13.04 -19.37
N PHE A 22 13.69 -11.89 -19.97
CA PHE A 22 13.73 -10.59 -19.29
C PHE A 22 12.73 -10.52 -18.11
N THR A 23 11.51 -11.03 -18.32
CA THR A 23 10.49 -11.06 -17.27
C THR A 23 10.90 -11.95 -16.10
N LEU A 24 11.49 -13.12 -16.38
CA LEU A 24 12.01 -14.00 -15.34
C LEU A 24 13.14 -13.35 -14.56
N ILE A 25 14.09 -12.73 -15.25
CA ILE A 25 15.21 -12.01 -14.63
C ILE A 25 14.70 -10.91 -13.70
N LEU A 26 13.78 -10.09 -14.19
CA LEU A 26 13.18 -9.02 -13.38
C LEU A 26 12.42 -9.57 -12.17
N GLY A 27 11.63 -10.62 -12.36
CA GLY A 27 10.92 -11.27 -11.26
C GLY A 27 11.86 -11.79 -10.18
N VAL A 28 12.93 -12.49 -10.57
CA VAL A 28 13.96 -12.98 -9.65
C VAL A 28 14.71 -11.84 -8.97
N ALA A 29 15.11 -10.81 -9.75
CA ALA A 29 15.84 -9.67 -9.21
C ALA A 29 15.02 -8.91 -8.16
N VAL A 30 13.75 -8.61 -8.46
CA VAL A 30 12.85 -7.93 -7.51
C VAL A 30 12.61 -8.80 -6.28
N PHE A 31 12.39 -10.10 -6.46
CA PHE A 31 12.21 -11.02 -5.33
C PHE A 31 13.45 -11.04 -4.41
N TYR A 32 14.65 -11.10 -4.99
CA TYR A 32 15.90 -11.03 -4.23
C TYR A 32 16.05 -9.70 -3.49
N VAL A 33 15.83 -8.56 -4.17
CA VAL A 33 15.97 -7.22 -3.59
C VAL A 33 15.16 -7.07 -2.32
N PHE A 34 13.89 -7.46 -2.35
CA PHE A 34 12.99 -7.29 -1.21
C PHE A 34 13.24 -8.30 -0.08
N ASN A 35 13.79 -9.48 -0.38
CA ASN A 35 14.18 -10.45 0.65
C ASN A 35 15.61 -10.19 1.21
N ALA A 36 16.42 -9.34 0.56
CA ALA A 36 17.76 -9.00 1.02
C ALA A 36 17.78 -7.90 2.11
N ILE A 37 16.64 -7.29 2.41
CA ILE A 37 16.54 -6.13 3.27
C ILE A 37 17.01 -6.40 4.70
N ASP A 38 16.68 -7.57 5.23
CA ASP A 38 17.08 -7.98 6.58
C ASP A 38 18.60 -7.90 6.77
N SER A 39 19.35 -8.48 5.83
CA SER A 39 20.82 -8.44 5.86
C SER A 39 21.40 -7.02 5.69
N GLN A 40 20.66 -6.11 5.07
CA GLN A 40 21.11 -4.74 4.81
C GLN A 40 20.83 -3.81 5.99
N THR A 41 19.73 -4.05 6.71
CA THR A 41 19.36 -3.27 7.90
C THR A 41 20.26 -3.53 9.11
N VAL A 42 20.90 -4.70 9.17
CA VAL A 42 21.92 -5.00 10.21
C VAL A 42 23.08 -4.00 10.23
N MET A 43 23.32 -3.31 9.10
CA MET A 43 24.37 -2.29 8.99
C MET A 43 23.93 -0.89 9.41
N LEU A 44 22.64 -0.65 9.49
CA LEU A 44 22.12 0.63 9.93
C LEU A 44 22.22 0.69 11.46
N LYS A 45 22.91 1.70 11.98
CA LYS A 45 22.87 1.98 13.42
C LYS A 45 21.48 2.51 13.75
N VAL A 46 20.57 1.60 14.08
CA VAL A 46 19.19 1.90 14.45
C VAL A 46 18.98 1.66 15.93
N ASN A 47 18.08 2.43 16.52
CA ASN A 47 17.66 2.26 17.91
C ASN A 47 16.80 0.98 18.05
N SER A 48 16.66 0.47 19.28
CA SER A 48 15.88 -0.75 19.59
C SER A 48 14.46 -0.74 19.03
N SER A 49 13.76 0.39 19.08
CA SER A 49 12.40 0.54 18.56
C SER A 49 12.34 0.39 17.03
N VAL A 50 13.28 1.00 16.30
CA VAL A 50 13.38 0.86 14.84
C VAL A 50 13.75 -0.58 14.46
N TYR A 51 14.59 -1.24 15.25
CA TYR A 51 14.93 -2.65 15.04
C TYR A 51 13.70 -3.57 15.17
N GLU A 52 12.83 -3.36 16.17
CA GLU A 52 11.57 -4.11 16.29
C GLU A 52 10.64 -3.90 15.11
N ILE A 53 10.53 -2.67 14.60
CA ILE A 53 9.74 -2.37 13.39
C ILE A 53 10.32 -3.07 12.16
N ILE A 54 11.65 -3.07 12.00
CA ILE A 54 12.33 -3.77 10.91
C ILE A 54 12.09 -5.28 11.00
N LYS A 55 12.16 -5.87 12.20
CA LYS A 55 11.87 -7.28 12.43
C LYS A 55 10.42 -7.62 12.05
N LEU A 56 9.45 -6.82 12.50
CA LEU A 56 8.06 -6.95 12.11
C LEU A 56 7.88 -6.84 10.58
N MET A 57 8.59 -5.91 9.95
CA MET A 57 8.61 -5.77 8.49
C MET A 57 9.11 -7.04 7.80
N THR A 58 10.19 -7.64 8.30
CA THR A 58 10.77 -8.87 7.74
C THR A 58 9.80 -10.06 7.88
N ASP A 59 9.11 -10.19 9.02
CA ASP A 59 8.11 -11.24 9.24
C ASP A 59 6.91 -11.08 8.27
N ILE A 60 6.39 -9.88 8.11
CA ILE A 60 5.30 -9.58 7.15
C ILE A 60 5.78 -9.84 5.71
N LEU A 61 7.00 -9.38 5.35
CA LEU A 61 7.57 -9.59 4.02
C LEU A 61 7.75 -11.08 3.71
N SER A 62 8.04 -11.91 4.70
CA SER A 62 8.11 -13.36 4.51
C SER A 62 6.77 -13.92 4.05
N GLY A 63 5.66 -13.53 4.68
CA GLY A 63 4.31 -13.90 4.26
C GLY A 63 3.94 -13.35 2.88
N VAL A 64 4.26 -12.08 2.63
CA VAL A 64 4.04 -11.42 1.31
C VAL A 64 4.86 -12.12 0.22
N SER A 65 6.08 -12.57 0.51
CA SER A 65 6.94 -13.27 -0.45
C SER A 65 6.33 -14.60 -0.91
N VAL A 66 5.61 -15.32 -0.04
CA VAL A 66 4.84 -16.51 -0.43
C VAL A 66 3.77 -16.16 -1.46
N PHE A 67 3.00 -15.11 -1.20
CA PHE A 67 1.96 -14.63 -2.12
C PHE A 67 2.54 -14.15 -3.45
N VAL A 68 3.63 -13.40 -3.42
CA VAL A 68 4.36 -12.97 -4.61
C VAL A 68 4.89 -14.16 -5.41
N SER A 69 5.40 -15.20 -4.75
CA SER A 69 5.84 -16.42 -5.41
C SER A 69 4.71 -17.10 -6.18
N PHE A 70 3.50 -17.10 -5.62
CA PHE A 70 2.33 -17.61 -6.33
C PHE A 70 2.02 -16.83 -7.61
N ILE A 71 2.10 -15.50 -7.56
CA ILE A 71 1.89 -14.63 -8.73
C ILE A 71 2.97 -14.85 -9.79
N LEU A 72 4.24 -14.91 -9.39
CA LEU A 72 5.34 -15.20 -10.29
C LEU A 72 5.22 -16.61 -10.90
N GLY A 73 4.79 -17.59 -10.12
CA GLY A 73 4.49 -18.94 -10.60
C GLY A 73 3.41 -18.94 -11.69
N PHE A 74 2.32 -18.20 -11.47
CA PHE A 74 1.27 -18.01 -12.47
C PHE A 74 1.79 -17.33 -13.74
N LEU A 75 2.61 -16.30 -13.61
CA LEU A 75 3.27 -15.63 -14.72
C LEU A 75 4.16 -16.57 -15.53
N ILE A 76 4.95 -17.42 -14.86
CA ILE A 76 5.83 -18.40 -15.51
C ILE A 76 5.01 -19.45 -16.26
N ILE A 77 3.91 -19.96 -15.66
CA ILE A 77 2.99 -20.90 -16.33
C ILE A 77 2.40 -20.26 -17.60
N TYR A 78 1.96 -19.01 -17.49
CA TYR A 78 1.39 -18.28 -18.61
C TYR A 78 2.41 -18.10 -19.76
N ALA A 79 3.62 -17.69 -19.41
CA ALA A 79 4.72 -17.52 -20.33
C ALA A 79 5.17 -18.87 -20.99
N SER A 80 5.20 -19.93 -20.22
CA SER A 80 5.51 -21.28 -20.74
C SER A 80 4.45 -21.77 -21.73
N ARG A 81 3.17 -21.52 -21.48
CA ARG A 81 2.09 -21.81 -22.47
C ARG A 81 2.32 -21.10 -23.79
N PHE A 82 2.74 -19.84 -23.74
CA PHE A 82 3.09 -19.08 -24.93
C PHE A 82 4.19 -19.76 -25.74
N LEU A 83 5.29 -20.17 -25.07
CA LEU A 83 6.41 -20.85 -25.72
C LEU A 83 6.00 -22.18 -26.36
N ILE A 84 5.20 -22.98 -25.65
CA ILE A 84 4.65 -24.24 -26.17
C ILE A 84 3.84 -23.99 -27.43
N LYS A 85 2.90 -23.01 -27.39
CA LYS A 85 2.04 -22.68 -28.53
C LYS A 85 2.84 -22.28 -29.76
N ARG A 86 3.89 -21.47 -29.58
CA ARG A 86 4.75 -21.00 -30.68
C ARG A 86 5.53 -22.14 -31.36
N ARG A 87 5.92 -23.14 -30.58
CA ARG A 87 6.73 -24.27 -31.06
C ARG A 87 5.93 -25.50 -31.44
N ASN A 88 4.60 -25.41 -31.40
CA ASN A 88 3.74 -26.55 -31.73
C ASN A 88 4.06 -27.18 -33.08
N LYS A 89 4.36 -26.38 -34.13
CA LYS A 89 4.75 -26.90 -35.43
C LYS A 89 6.07 -27.69 -35.39
N GLU A 90 7.08 -27.21 -34.65
CA GLU A 90 8.37 -27.91 -34.47
C GLU A 90 8.15 -29.24 -33.74
N PHE A 91 7.35 -29.24 -32.68
CA PHE A 91 6.99 -30.47 -31.96
C PHE A 91 6.22 -31.47 -32.84
N GLY A 92 5.33 -30.95 -33.70
CA GLY A 92 4.64 -31.78 -34.71
C GLY A 92 5.63 -32.44 -35.68
N ILE A 93 6.62 -31.70 -36.19
CA ILE A 93 7.66 -32.20 -37.07
C ILE A 93 8.52 -33.26 -36.35
N TYR A 94 8.93 -33.04 -35.09
CA TYR A 94 9.67 -34.04 -34.33
C TYR A 94 8.89 -35.35 -34.15
N MET A 95 7.55 -35.24 -33.96
CA MET A 95 6.71 -36.45 -33.84
C MET A 95 6.54 -37.16 -35.18
N ILE A 96 6.48 -36.45 -36.33
CA ILE A 96 6.49 -37.07 -37.66
C ILE A 96 7.77 -37.80 -37.95
N LEU A 97 8.92 -37.24 -37.48
CA LEU A 97 10.24 -37.84 -37.58
C LEU A 97 10.45 -39.06 -36.61
N GLY A 98 9.38 -39.52 -35.94
CA GLY A 98 9.39 -40.71 -35.07
C GLY A 98 9.74 -40.43 -33.61
N MET A 99 9.82 -39.19 -33.17
CA MET A 99 10.02 -38.87 -31.75
C MET A 99 8.71 -39.08 -30.96
N GLY A 100 8.74 -39.96 -29.97
CA GLY A 100 7.60 -40.15 -29.06
C GLY A 100 7.35 -38.90 -28.19
N LYS A 101 6.09 -38.72 -27.77
CA LYS A 101 5.64 -37.57 -26.93
C LYS A 101 6.54 -37.36 -25.68
N ARG A 102 7.01 -38.44 -25.03
CA ARG A 102 7.92 -38.34 -23.88
C ARG A 102 9.26 -37.66 -24.19
N LYS A 103 9.85 -37.95 -25.36
CA LYS A 103 11.11 -37.33 -25.82
C LYS A 103 10.90 -35.84 -26.16
N VAL A 104 9.77 -35.46 -26.76
CA VAL A 104 9.42 -34.08 -27.05
C VAL A 104 9.20 -33.29 -25.74
N SER A 105 8.49 -33.87 -24.78
CA SER A 105 8.29 -33.32 -23.46
C SER A 105 9.62 -33.10 -22.70
N LEU A 106 10.56 -34.06 -22.85
CA LEU A 106 11.90 -33.96 -22.23
C LEU A 106 12.75 -32.86 -22.87
N ILE A 107 12.65 -32.62 -24.17
CA ILE A 107 13.32 -31.49 -24.83
C ILE A 107 12.81 -30.17 -24.25
N LEU A 108 11.48 -30.00 -24.15
CA LEU A 108 10.90 -28.79 -23.56
C LEU A 108 11.31 -28.62 -22.10
N PHE A 109 11.31 -29.71 -21.34
CA PHE A 109 11.76 -29.69 -19.95
C PHE A 109 13.20 -29.18 -19.82
N ILE A 110 14.13 -29.72 -20.64
CA ILE A 110 15.54 -29.27 -20.64
C ILE A 110 15.67 -27.80 -21.07
N GLU A 111 14.93 -27.37 -22.09
CA GLU A 111 14.94 -25.98 -22.55
C GLU A 111 14.43 -25.01 -21.49
N THR A 112 13.27 -25.29 -20.90
CA THR A 112 12.72 -24.45 -19.85
C THR A 112 13.60 -24.43 -18.60
N MET A 113 14.18 -25.57 -18.22
CA MET A 113 15.14 -25.66 -17.12
C MET A 113 16.39 -24.82 -17.36
N LEU A 114 16.99 -24.90 -18.55
CA LEU A 114 18.18 -24.08 -18.89
C LEU A 114 17.87 -22.59 -18.83
N ILE A 115 16.75 -22.16 -19.42
CA ILE A 115 16.32 -20.75 -19.38
C ILE A 115 16.09 -20.32 -17.93
N GLY A 116 15.46 -21.16 -17.12
CA GLY A 116 15.21 -20.88 -15.71
C GLY A 116 16.51 -20.70 -14.90
N VAL A 117 17.46 -21.60 -15.05
CA VAL A 117 18.75 -21.53 -14.35
C VAL A 117 19.54 -20.28 -14.75
N ILE A 118 19.58 -19.97 -16.06
CA ILE A 118 20.27 -18.75 -16.53
C ILE A 118 19.54 -17.49 -16.02
N SER A 119 18.21 -17.48 -16.08
CA SER A 119 17.42 -16.34 -15.55
C SER A 119 17.61 -16.15 -14.04
N LEU A 120 17.68 -17.25 -13.29
CA LEU A 120 17.93 -17.23 -11.85
C LEU A 120 19.33 -16.66 -11.55
N ALA A 121 20.37 -17.15 -12.23
CA ALA A 121 21.74 -16.67 -12.03
C ALA A 121 21.86 -15.16 -12.37
N VAL A 122 21.39 -14.75 -13.54
CA VAL A 122 21.42 -13.32 -13.96
C VAL A 122 20.54 -12.47 -13.06
N GLY A 123 19.37 -12.96 -12.69
CA GLY A 123 18.43 -12.27 -11.79
C GLY A 123 19.00 -12.05 -10.39
N ILE A 124 19.70 -13.03 -9.81
CA ILE A 124 20.38 -12.86 -8.51
C ILE A 124 21.50 -11.81 -8.62
N VAL A 125 22.32 -11.85 -9.69
CA VAL A 125 23.40 -10.86 -9.90
C VAL A 125 22.81 -9.45 -10.00
N LEU A 126 21.79 -9.25 -10.85
CA LEU A 126 21.13 -7.95 -10.99
C LEU A 126 20.40 -7.56 -9.70
N GLY A 127 19.77 -8.51 -9.01
CA GLY A 127 19.11 -8.31 -7.73
C GLY A 127 20.09 -7.87 -6.64
N THR A 128 21.29 -8.46 -6.59
CA THR A 128 22.34 -8.06 -5.64
C THR A 128 22.80 -6.62 -5.88
N VAL A 129 23.00 -6.21 -7.15
CA VAL A 129 23.34 -4.83 -7.48
C VAL A 129 22.16 -3.89 -7.14
N ALA A 130 20.96 -4.23 -7.53
CA ALA A 130 19.77 -3.43 -7.27
C ALA A 130 19.46 -3.32 -5.76
N SER A 131 19.77 -4.33 -4.95
CA SER A 131 19.56 -4.32 -3.52
C SER A 131 20.40 -3.26 -2.81
N GLN A 132 21.57 -2.91 -3.33
CA GLN A 132 22.41 -1.83 -2.77
C GLN A 132 21.73 -0.44 -2.94
N PHE A 133 21.09 -0.21 -4.09
CA PHE A 133 20.30 1.01 -4.28
C PHE A 133 19.07 1.03 -3.36
N MET A 134 18.46 -0.14 -3.14
CA MET A 134 17.34 -0.24 -2.22
C MET A 134 17.74 0.03 -0.76
N SER A 135 18.95 -0.35 -0.34
CA SER A 135 19.48 0.00 1.00
C SER A 135 19.51 1.50 1.22
N VAL A 136 19.93 2.27 0.20
CA VAL A 136 19.95 3.74 0.28
C VAL A 136 18.53 4.29 0.45
N ILE A 137 17.57 3.73 -0.30
CA ILE A 137 16.16 4.14 -0.19
C ILE A 137 15.63 3.83 1.21
N VAL A 138 15.92 2.62 1.73
CA VAL A 138 15.48 2.20 3.07
C VAL A 138 16.12 3.05 4.15
N ALA A 139 17.42 3.31 4.08
CA ALA A 139 18.09 4.18 5.04
C ALA A 139 17.45 5.59 5.07
N ASN A 140 17.16 6.17 3.91
CA ASN A 140 16.45 7.44 3.81
C ASN A 140 15.01 7.37 4.33
N MET A 141 14.36 6.21 4.21
CA MET A 141 13.00 6.02 4.73
C MET A 141 12.97 5.96 6.27
N PHE A 142 13.99 5.39 6.90
CA PHE A 142 14.12 5.28 8.35
C PHE A 142 14.98 6.40 8.97
N ASP A 143 15.43 7.37 8.17
CA ASP A 143 16.34 8.46 8.59
C ASP A 143 17.60 7.93 9.32
N ALA A 144 18.08 6.77 8.86
CA ALA A 144 19.17 6.02 9.48
C ALA A 144 20.55 6.52 9.02
N ASP A 145 21.54 6.40 9.91
CA ASP A 145 22.93 6.77 9.59
C ASP A 145 23.58 5.75 8.66
N MET A 146 24.12 6.23 7.54
CA MET A 146 24.76 5.43 6.51
C MET A 146 26.29 5.42 6.58
N THR A 147 26.91 5.95 7.64
CA THR A 147 28.38 6.02 7.77
C THR A 147 29.07 4.64 7.72
N GLY A 148 28.32 3.56 7.99
CA GLY A 148 28.79 2.17 7.92
C GLY A 148 28.46 1.42 6.64
N PHE A 149 27.97 2.10 5.58
CA PHE A 149 27.54 1.41 4.35
C PHE A 149 28.68 0.61 3.72
N ARG A 150 28.45 -0.67 3.49
CA ARG A 150 29.32 -1.59 2.74
C ARG A 150 28.49 -2.42 1.78
N PHE A 151 29.12 -2.84 0.66
CA PHE A 151 28.48 -3.77 -0.26
C PHE A 151 28.28 -5.13 0.42
N ILE A 152 27.03 -5.57 0.56
CA ILE A 152 26.70 -6.86 1.16
C ILE A 152 25.93 -7.74 0.19
N PHE A 153 26.35 -9.00 0.13
CA PHE A 153 25.60 -10.10 -0.46
C PHE A 153 24.81 -10.81 0.63
N SER A 154 23.48 -10.83 0.49
CA SER A 154 22.60 -11.57 1.39
C SER A 154 22.54 -13.04 0.99
N SER A 155 23.23 -13.91 1.74
CA SER A 155 23.16 -15.35 1.54
C SER A 155 21.76 -15.91 1.84
N GLU A 156 21.08 -15.36 2.82
CA GLU A 156 19.72 -15.76 3.19
C GLU A 156 18.71 -15.46 2.08
N ALA A 157 18.73 -14.22 1.55
CA ALA A 157 17.89 -13.83 0.42
C ALA A 157 18.19 -14.67 -0.83
N CYS A 158 19.47 -15.01 -1.06
CA CYS A 158 19.87 -15.86 -2.16
C CYS A 158 19.26 -17.27 -2.02
N VAL A 159 19.38 -17.89 -0.85
CA VAL A 159 18.81 -19.23 -0.60
C VAL A 159 17.28 -19.17 -0.69
N LYS A 160 16.62 -18.21 -0.07
CA LYS A 160 15.16 -18.02 -0.20
C LYS A 160 14.76 -17.90 -1.67
N THR A 161 15.45 -17.07 -2.45
CA THR A 161 15.15 -16.86 -3.88
C THR A 161 15.32 -18.17 -4.66
N ILE A 162 16.40 -18.91 -4.44
CA ILE A 162 16.64 -20.21 -5.11
C ILE A 162 15.55 -21.22 -4.76
N VAL A 163 15.19 -21.34 -3.48
CA VAL A 163 14.18 -22.31 -3.02
C VAL A 163 12.80 -22.00 -3.60
N TYR A 164 12.33 -20.75 -3.46
CA TYR A 164 11.02 -20.36 -4.00
C TYR A 164 10.97 -20.50 -5.51
N PHE A 165 12.02 -20.07 -6.21
CA PHE A 165 12.09 -20.18 -7.66
C PHE A 165 12.14 -21.65 -8.11
N ALA A 166 12.87 -22.53 -7.41
CA ALA A 166 12.90 -23.97 -7.69
C ALA A 166 11.53 -24.61 -7.52
N ILE A 167 10.80 -24.31 -6.42
CA ILE A 167 9.44 -24.81 -6.18
C ILE A 167 8.50 -24.36 -7.31
N MET A 168 8.49 -23.07 -7.64
CA MET A 168 7.68 -22.54 -8.73
C MET A 168 8.00 -23.21 -10.06
N TYR A 169 9.29 -23.41 -10.34
CA TYR A 169 9.75 -24.02 -11.59
C TYR A 169 9.36 -25.48 -11.72
N VAL A 170 9.45 -26.26 -10.64
CA VAL A 170 8.97 -27.64 -10.60
C VAL A 170 7.48 -27.71 -10.90
N LEU A 171 6.67 -26.83 -10.30
CA LEU A 171 5.23 -26.77 -10.58
C LEU A 171 4.95 -26.42 -12.05
N VAL A 172 5.68 -25.47 -12.62
CA VAL A 172 5.58 -25.12 -14.04
C VAL A 172 5.95 -26.28 -14.95
N MET A 173 7.02 -27.01 -14.63
CA MET A 173 7.49 -28.17 -15.39
C MET A 173 6.47 -29.30 -15.38
N LEU A 174 5.85 -29.59 -14.23
CA LEU A 174 4.76 -30.57 -14.11
C LEU A 174 3.58 -30.16 -14.99
N PHE A 175 3.19 -28.88 -14.92
CA PHE A 175 2.11 -28.34 -15.73
C PHE A 175 2.40 -28.45 -17.25
N ASN A 176 3.61 -28.09 -17.68
CA ASN A 176 4.04 -28.17 -19.08
C ASN A 176 4.03 -29.61 -19.59
N THR A 177 4.54 -30.54 -18.79
CA THR A 177 4.54 -31.97 -19.14
C THR A 177 3.13 -32.50 -19.31
N PHE A 178 2.22 -32.15 -18.40
CA PHE A 178 0.82 -32.53 -18.49
C PHE A 178 0.12 -31.90 -19.73
N SER A 179 0.40 -30.64 -20.02
CA SER A 179 -0.15 -29.93 -21.16
C SER A 179 0.21 -30.59 -22.49
N ILE A 180 1.52 -30.97 -22.66
CA ILE A 180 1.99 -31.63 -23.90
C ILE A 180 1.45 -33.05 -24.02
N SER A 181 1.35 -33.78 -22.92
CA SER A 181 0.85 -35.16 -22.97
C SER A 181 -0.56 -35.30 -23.54
N LYS A 182 -1.38 -34.24 -23.37
CA LYS A 182 -2.76 -34.14 -23.92
C LYS A 182 -2.83 -33.71 -25.38
N CYS A 183 -1.77 -33.15 -25.97
CA CYS A 183 -1.79 -32.67 -27.35
C CYS A 183 -1.84 -33.84 -28.35
N ARG A 184 -2.69 -33.73 -29.40
CA ARG A 184 -2.73 -34.67 -30.53
C ARG A 184 -1.82 -34.14 -31.64
N LEU A 185 -1.19 -35.05 -32.41
CA LEU A 185 -0.29 -34.68 -33.51
C LEU A 185 -0.98 -33.74 -34.54
N ILE A 186 -2.23 -34.04 -34.89
CA ILE A 186 -3.00 -33.23 -35.82
C ILE A 186 -3.29 -31.82 -35.30
N ASP A 187 -3.45 -31.66 -33.98
CA ASP A 187 -3.65 -30.34 -33.34
C ASP A 187 -2.36 -29.51 -33.35
N LEU A 188 -1.19 -30.16 -33.20
CA LEU A 188 0.10 -29.51 -33.25
C LEU A 188 0.46 -29.01 -34.66
N LEU A 189 0.20 -29.81 -35.68
CA LEU A 189 0.43 -29.42 -37.10
C LEU A 189 -0.50 -28.32 -37.57
N ASN A 190 -1.77 -28.38 -37.18
CA ASN A 190 -2.80 -27.41 -37.60
C ASN A 190 -2.91 -26.21 -36.64
N ALA A 191 -2.08 -26.11 -35.60
CA ALA A 191 -2.15 -25.06 -34.61
C ALA A 191 -2.12 -23.63 -35.20
N GLY A 192 -1.32 -23.44 -36.27
CA GLY A 192 -1.25 -22.15 -37.01
C GLY A 192 -2.39 -21.87 -38.00
N LYS A 193 -3.19 -22.89 -38.32
CA LYS A 193 -4.33 -22.75 -39.27
C LYS A 193 -5.68 -22.69 -38.58
N LYS A 194 -5.77 -23.05 -37.30
CA LYS A 194 -6.99 -22.91 -36.49
C LYS A 194 -7.29 -21.43 -36.29
N ASN A 195 -8.13 -20.86 -37.15
CA ASN A 195 -8.77 -19.57 -36.86
C ASN A 195 -9.66 -19.74 -35.63
N GLU A 196 -9.41 -18.92 -34.59
CA GLU A 196 -10.36 -18.80 -33.50
C GLU A 196 -11.71 -18.36 -34.10
N LYS A 197 -12.74 -19.19 -33.93
CA LYS A 197 -14.09 -18.87 -34.42
C LYS A 197 -14.54 -17.57 -33.76
N ILE A 198 -14.84 -16.56 -34.56
CA ILE A 198 -15.46 -15.33 -34.08
C ILE A 198 -16.87 -15.72 -33.63
N THR A 199 -17.03 -16.06 -32.36
CA THR A 199 -18.36 -16.25 -31.77
C THR A 199 -18.98 -14.87 -31.56
N MET A 200 -19.82 -14.43 -32.47
CA MET A 200 -20.60 -13.20 -32.26
C MET A 200 -21.63 -13.48 -31.16
N LYS A 201 -21.44 -12.83 -30.02
CA LYS A 201 -22.42 -12.85 -28.94
C LYS A 201 -23.65 -12.03 -29.30
N ASN A 202 -24.82 -12.45 -28.81
CA ASN A 202 -26.03 -11.66 -29.01
C ASN A 202 -25.89 -10.27 -28.39
N PRO A 203 -26.03 -9.18 -29.14
CA PRO A 203 -25.79 -7.83 -28.62
C PRO A 203 -26.78 -7.42 -27.52
N LEU A 204 -28.01 -7.89 -27.57
CA LEU A 204 -29.01 -7.63 -26.54
C LEU A 204 -28.57 -8.24 -25.18
N ILE A 205 -28.08 -9.49 -25.23
CA ILE A 205 -27.55 -10.15 -24.05
C ILE A 205 -26.31 -9.39 -23.50
N CYS A 206 -25.40 -8.96 -24.39
CA CYS A 206 -24.23 -8.20 -24.00
C CYS A 206 -24.61 -6.85 -23.36
N THR A 207 -25.60 -6.14 -23.92
CA THR A 207 -26.11 -4.88 -23.36
C THR A 207 -26.75 -5.11 -21.98
N PHE A 208 -27.57 -6.13 -21.85
CA PHE A 208 -28.24 -6.46 -20.61
C PHE A 208 -27.21 -6.82 -19.50
N VAL A 209 -26.25 -7.69 -19.82
CA VAL A 209 -25.16 -8.04 -18.90
C VAL A 209 -24.28 -6.82 -18.54
N PHE A 210 -24.04 -5.93 -19.49
CA PHE A 210 -23.29 -4.71 -19.24
C PHE A 210 -24.01 -3.79 -18.24
N VAL A 211 -25.30 -3.58 -18.40
CA VAL A 211 -26.11 -2.77 -17.47
C VAL A 211 -26.10 -3.37 -16.06
N ILE A 212 -26.29 -4.69 -15.95
CA ILE A 212 -26.21 -5.39 -14.66
C ILE A 212 -24.81 -5.23 -14.06
N ALA A 213 -23.75 -5.42 -14.85
CA ALA A 213 -22.38 -5.33 -14.37
C ALA A 213 -22.03 -3.92 -13.86
N VAL A 214 -22.47 -2.87 -14.57
CA VAL A 214 -22.32 -1.47 -14.13
C VAL A 214 -23.14 -1.22 -12.87
N GLY A 215 -24.34 -1.75 -12.75
CA GLY A 215 -25.16 -1.67 -11.53
C GLY A 215 -24.48 -2.32 -10.31
N LEU A 216 -23.96 -3.55 -10.49
CA LEU A 216 -23.20 -4.27 -9.44
C LEU A 216 -21.94 -3.49 -9.04
N LEU A 217 -21.22 -2.95 -10.03
CA LEU A 217 -20.02 -2.16 -9.76
C LEU A 217 -20.33 -0.86 -9.02
N SER A 218 -21.37 -0.16 -9.44
CA SER A 218 -21.83 1.07 -8.78
C SER A 218 -22.26 0.80 -7.33
N TYR A 219 -22.92 -0.32 -7.08
CA TYR A 219 -23.28 -0.76 -5.75
C TYR A 219 -22.03 -1.09 -4.90
N ALA A 220 -21.06 -1.81 -5.47
CA ALA A 220 -19.79 -2.08 -4.80
C ALA A 220 -19.04 -0.79 -4.44
N TYR A 221 -19.03 0.21 -5.33
CA TYR A 221 -18.42 1.52 -5.06
C TYR A 221 -19.16 2.29 -3.98
N TRP A 222 -20.49 2.25 -3.97
CA TRP A 222 -21.29 2.87 -2.91
C TRP A 222 -20.99 2.23 -1.55
N LEU A 223 -20.86 0.89 -1.49
CA LEU A 223 -20.52 0.18 -0.26
C LEU A 223 -19.18 0.62 0.33
N VAL A 224 -18.16 0.86 -0.48
CA VAL A 224 -16.81 1.26 0.00
C VAL A 224 -16.65 2.78 0.18
N THR A 225 -17.64 3.58 -0.19
CA THR A 225 -17.59 5.05 -0.03
C THR A 225 -18.67 5.54 0.93
N ALA A 226 -19.88 5.81 0.43
CA ALA A 226 -20.98 6.36 1.23
C ALA A 226 -21.59 5.35 2.20
N GLY A 227 -21.51 4.06 1.91
CA GLY A 227 -22.02 2.97 2.76
C GLY A 227 -21.00 2.41 3.76
N ALA A 228 -19.74 2.85 3.71
CA ALA A 228 -18.65 2.25 4.48
C ALA A 228 -18.89 2.27 5.99
N PHE A 229 -19.47 3.34 6.53
CA PHE A 229 -19.77 3.46 7.95
C PHE A 229 -21.07 2.78 8.40
N LYS A 230 -22.03 2.57 7.46
CA LYS A 230 -23.31 1.88 7.76
C LYS A 230 -23.18 0.36 7.86
N LEU A 231 -22.10 -0.18 7.35
CA LEU A 231 -21.76 -1.59 7.43
C LEU A 231 -20.57 -1.72 8.36
N ASN A 232 -20.59 -2.68 9.30
CA ASN A 232 -19.37 -3.09 10.02
C ASN A 232 -18.35 -3.54 8.97
N VAL A 233 -17.55 -2.56 8.50
CA VAL A 233 -16.75 -2.68 7.27
C VAL A 233 -15.72 -3.79 7.37
N MET A 234 -15.18 -4.04 8.57
CA MET A 234 -14.17 -5.09 8.77
C MET A 234 -14.73 -6.49 8.52
N ASP A 235 -15.94 -6.79 8.97
CA ASP A 235 -16.54 -8.13 8.82
C ASP A 235 -17.10 -8.36 7.41
N LYS A 236 -17.42 -7.29 6.67
CA LYS A 236 -18.09 -7.37 5.37
C LYS A 236 -17.25 -6.88 4.18
N LEU A 237 -15.96 -6.63 4.38
CA LEU A 237 -15.06 -6.13 3.32
C LEU A 237 -15.00 -7.08 2.10
N TRP A 238 -15.15 -8.39 2.32
CA TRP A 238 -15.14 -9.39 1.26
C TRP A 238 -16.31 -9.26 0.27
N LEU A 239 -17.44 -8.71 0.70
CA LEU A 239 -18.61 -8.54 -0.16
C LEU A 239 -18.36 -7.53 -1.30
N PRO A 240 -17.96 -6.26 -1.04
CA PRO A 240 -17.67 -5.31 -2.12
C PRO A 240 -16.49 -5.73 -2.98
N VAL A 241 -15.48 -6.42 -2.42
CA VAL A 241 -14.37 -6.98 -3.19
C VAL A 241 -14.86 -8.06 -4.15
N GLY A 242 -15.66 -9.01 -3.67
CA GLY A 242 -16.24 -10.07 -4.50
C GLY A 242 -17.15 -9.52 -5.60
N LEU A 243 -18.03 -8.57 -5.26
CA LEU A 243 -18.90 -7.88 -6.23
C LEU A 243 -18.08 -7.13 -7.29
N GLY A 244 -17.03 -6.42 -6.87
CA GLY A 244 -16.12 -5.71 -7.76
C GLY A 244 -15.41 -6.65 -8.75
N CYS A 245 -14.90 -7.78 -8.28
CA CYS A 245 -14.26 -8.80 -9.12
C CYS A 245 -15.25 -9.38 -10.16
N VAL A 246 -16.45 -9.78 -9.72
CA VAL A 246 -17.47 -10.32 -10.61
C VAL A 246 -17.95 -9.27 -11.62
N ALA A 247 -18.21 -8.04 -11.16
CA ALA A 247 -18.63 -6.94 -12.03
C ALA A 247 -17.57 -6.63 -13.10
N THR A 248 -16.28 -6.58 -12.70
CA THR A 248 -15.16 -6.36 -13.63
C THR A 248 -15.11 -7.44 -14.71
N PHE A 249 -15.24 -8.70 -14.31
CA PHE A 249 -15.29 -9.81 -15.25
C PHE A 249 -16.47 -9.69 -16.23
N LEU A 250 -17.66 -9.38 -15.73
CA LEU A 250 -18.87 -9.20 -16.55
C LEU A 250 -18.76 -8.00 -17.49
N ILE A 251 -18.11 -6.90 -17.05
CA ILE A 251 -17.84 -5.74 -17.92
C ILE A 251 -16.95 -6.16 -19.09
N PHE A 252 -15.81 -6.81 -18.84
CA PHE A 252 -14.94 -7.24 -19.93
C PHE A 252 -15.62 -8.27 -20.83
N TRP A 253 -16.43 -9.18 -20.26
CA TRP A 253 -17.18 -10.16 -21.04
C TRP A 253 -18.24 -9.52 -21.95
N SER A 254 -18.98 -8.52 -21.48
CA SER A 254 -20.04 -7.84 -22.23
C SER A 254 -19.47 -6.84 -23.25
N VAL A 255 -18.47 -6.03 -22.81
CA VAL A 255 -17.81 -5.05 -23.69
C VAL A 255 -17.11 -5.72 -24.85
N SER A 256 -16.58 -6.95 -24.66
CA SER A 256 -15.99 -7.72 -25.76
C SER A 256 -16.96 -7.94 -26.95
N GLY A 257 -18.23 -8.11 -26.67
CA GLY A 257 -19.28 -8.26 -27.73
C GLY A 257 -19.79 -6.92 -28.28
N LEU A 258 -19.86 -5.88 -27.42
CA LEU A 258 -20.40 -4.57 -27.80
C LEU A 258 -19.43 -3.74 -28.64
N LEU A 259 -18.12 -3.73 -28.27
CA LEU A 259 -17.10 -2.91 -28.94
C LEU A 259 -17.03 -3.24 -30.46
N ILE A 260 -17.04 -4.53 -30.81
CA ILE A 260 -17.00 -4.94 -32.21
C ILE A 260 -18.15 -4.31 -32.99
N ARG A 261 -19.34 -4.30 -32.40
CA ARG A 261 -20.53 -3.78 -33.05
C ARG A 261 -20.55 -2.25 -33.14
N ILE A 262 -20.12 -1.56 -32.04
CA ILE A 262 -20.02 -0.11 -32.04
C ILE A 262 -19.03 0.36 -33.11
N PHE A 263 -17.86 -0.23 -33.20
CA PHE A 263 -16.84 0.17 -34.16
C PHE A 263 -17.26 -0.18 -35.61
N THR A 264 -17.97 -1.30 -35.86
CA THR A 264 -18.46 -1.63 -37.18
C THR A 264 -19.61 -0.73 -37.61
N SER A 265 -20.37 -0.16 -36.67
CA SER A 265 -21.46 0.78 -36.96
C SER A 265 -20.97 2.17 -37.36
N ILE A 266 -19.76 2.58 -36.86
CA ILE A 266 -19.17 3.86 -37.23
C ILE A 266 -18.36 3.72 -38.53
N LYS A 267 -19.05 3.79 -39.66
CA LYS A 267 -18.48 3.55 -41.01
C LYS A 267 -17.25 4.45 -41.30
N SER A 268 -17.27 5.70 -40.89
CA SER A 268 -16.16 6.67 -41.07
C SER A 268 -14.84 6.26 -40.39
N VAL A 269 -14.92 5.58 -39.23
CA VAL A 269 -13.75 5.06 -38.53
C VAL A 269 -13.35 3.68 -39.06
N TYR A 270 -14.33 2.83 -39.30
CA TYR A 270 -14.13 1.44 -39.73
C TYR A 270 -13.39 1.33 -41.06
N TYR A 271 -13.82 2.11 -42.08
CA TYR A 271 -13.26 2.05 -43.46
C TYR A 271 -12.02 2.95 -43.65
N ARG A 272 -11.55 3.67 -42.63
CA ARG A 272 -10.40 4.55 -42.75
C ARG A 272 -9.08 3.76 -42.71
N GLY A 273 -8.39 3.62 -43.85
CA GLY A 273 -7.10 2.92 -43.96
C GLY A 273 -7.20 1.45 -43.54
N VAL A 274 -6.34 0.99 -42.63
CA VAL A 274 -6.28 -0.39 -42.14
C VAL A 274 -7.07 -0.63 -40.85
N ASN A 275 -7.93 0.30 -40.43
CA ASN A 275 -8.67 0.19 -39.15
C ASN A 275 -9.58 -1.03 -39.11
N SER A 276 -10.23 -1.40 -40.29
CA SER A 276 -11.04 -2.60 -40.36
C SER A 276 -10.25 -3.87 -40.06
N PHE A 277 -8.99 -3.91 -40.46
CA PHE A 277 -8.09 -5.02 -40.16
C PHE A 277 -7.74 -5.06 -38.66
N VAL A 278 -7.37 -3.93 -38.05
CA VAL A 278 -7.06 -3.84 -36.63
C VAL A 278 -8.26 -4.25 -35.77
N LEU A 279 -9.43 -3.71 -36.05
CA LEU A 279 -10.66 -4.01 -35.33
C LEU A 279 -11.09 -5.47 -35.45
N ARG A 280 -10.91 -6.08 -36.63
CA ARG A 280 -11.18 -7.50 -36.84
C ARG A 280 -10.21 -8.39 -36.06
N GLN A 281 -8.93 -8.02 -35.99
CA GLN A 281 -7.93 -8.70 -35.17
C GLN A 281 -8.28 -8.59 -33.67
N PHE A 282 -8.61 -7.40 -33.20
CA PHE A 282 -9.05 -7.17 -31.84
C PHE A 282 -10.29 -8.00 -31.50
N GLY A 283 -11.31 -7.97 -32.37
CA GLY A 283 -12.55 -8.68 -32.15
C GLY A 283 -12.43 -10.21 -32.10
N SER A 284 -11.48 -10.80 -32.85
CA SER A 284 -11.28 -12.25 -32.84
C SER A 284 -10.68 -12.73 -31.51
N LYS A 285 -9.96 -11.87 -30.76
CA LYS A 285 -9.15 -12.23 -29.59
C LYS A 285 -9.72 -11.78 -28.26
N ILE A 286 -10.49 -10.69 -28.26
CA ILE A 286 -11.02 -10.11 -27.01
C ILE A 286 -11.85 -11.10 -26.19
N ASN A 287 -12.59 -12.00 -26.85
CA ASN A 287 -13.41 -13.01 -26.17
C ASN A 287 -12.57 -14.04 -25.40
N THR A 288 -11.40 -14.40 -25.91
CA THR A 288 -10.50 -15.37 -25.28
C THR A 288 -9.65 -14.75 -24.19
N MET A 289 -9.59 -13.41 -24.14
CA MET A 289 -8.76 -12.66 -23.19
C MET A 289 -9.51 -12.14 -21.95
N VAL A 290 -10.83 -12.29 -21.88
CA VAL A 290 -11.67 -11.72 -20.81
C VAL A 290 -11.09 -11.99 -19.42
N PHE A 291 -10.75 -13.25 -19.12
CA PHE A 291 -10.19 -13.63 -17.81
C PHE A 291 -8.83 -12.94 -17.54
N SER A 292 -7.91 -13.02 -18.49
CA SER A 292 -6.58 -12.40 -18.34
C SER A 292 -6.67 -10.89 -18.18
N THR A 293 -7.53 -10.22 -18.96
CA THR A 293 -7.76 -8.77 -18.90
C THR A 293 -8.37 -8.37 -17.56
N THR A 294 -9.29 -9.19 -17.02
CA THR A 294 -9.86 -8.97 -15.68
C THR A 294 -8.76 -9.03 -14.59
N VAL A 295 -7.95 -10.08 -14.62
CA VAL A 295 -6.84 -10.23 -13.64
C VAL A 295 -5.87 -9.05 -13.74
N ILE A 296 -5.47 -8.67 -14.95
CA ILE A 296 -4.56 -7.53 -15.19
C ILE A 296 -5.17 -6.23 -14.68
N CYS A 297 -6.44 -5.97 -14.96
CA CYS A 297 -7.16 -4.79 -14.49
C CYS A 297 -7.16 -4.72 -12.95
N LEU A 298 -7.49 -5.83 -12.28
CA LEU A 298 -7.51 -5.90 -10.83
C LEU A 298 -6.10 -5.75 -10.21
N MET A 299 -5.07 -6.34 -10.82
CA MET A 299 -3.68 -6.16 -10.39
C MET A 299 -3.24 -4.70 -10.53
N LEU A 300 -3.55 -4.03 -11.64
CA LEU A 300 -3.26 -2.61 -11.85
C LEU A 300 -4.02 -1.74 -10.84
N PHE A 301 -5.30 -2.01 -10.61
CA PHE A 301 -6.12 -1.33 -9.61
C PHE A 301 -5.52 -1.43 -8.21
N ILE A 302 -5.18 -2.64 -7.76
CA ILE A 302 -4.55 -2.86 -6.45
C ILE A 302 -3.23 -2.09 -6.37
N THR A 303 -2.39 -2.18 -7.42
CA THR A 303 -1.11 -1.46 -7.46
C THR A 303 -1.28 0.04 -7.28
N ILE A 304 -2.17 0.66 -8.06
CA ILE A 304 -2.40 2.11 -7.99
C ILE A 304 -2.92 2.51 -6.61
N SER A 305 -3.90 1.76 -6.08
CA SER A 305 -4.54 2.09 -4.81
C SER A 305 -3.60 1.88 -3.61
N VAL A 306 -2.90 0.75 -3.56
CA VAL A 306 -2.00 0.41 -2.43
C VAL A 306 -0.76 1.30 -2.45
N LEU A 307 -0.14 1.52 -3.61
CA LEU A 307 1.06 2.33 -3.70
C LEU A 307 0.78 3.81 -3.39
N ALA A 308 -0.28 4.38 -3.97
CA ALA A 308 -0.66 5.77 -3.68
C ALA A 308 -1.09 5.94 -2.21
N GLY A 309 -1.81 4.97 -1.64
CA GLY A 309 -2.20 4.99 -0.24
C GLY A 309 -1.01 4.93 0.72
N ALA A 310 -0.06 4.05 0.47
CA ALA A 310 1.14 3.91 1.29
C ALA A 310 2.05 5.15 1.25
N LEU A 311 2.26 5.71 0.04
CA LEU A 311 3.01 6.95 -0.12
C LEU A 311 2.31 8.12 0.59
N SER A 312 0.98 8.19 0.48
CA SER A 312 0.17 9.20 1.16
C SER A 312 0.27 9.09 2.68
N MET A 313 0.22 7.87 3.22
CA MET A 313 0.41 7.61 4.64
C MET A 313 1.76 8.13 5.14
N LYS A 314 2.85 7.80 4.43
CA LYS A 314 4.21 8.27 4.76
C LYS A 314 4.29 9.80 4.78
N ASP A 315 3.80 10.46 3.72
CA ASP A 315 3.86 11.92 3.58
C ASP A 315 3.00 12.60 4.66
N SER A 316 1.83 12.04 4.97
CA SER A 316 0.93 12.54 6.01
C SER A 316 1.55 12.43 7.40
N LEU A 317 2.15 11.29 7.74
CA LEU A 317 2.84 11.09 9.03
C LEU A 317 3.99 12.09 9.21
N LYS A 318 4.80 12.30 8.17
CA LYS A 318 5.89 13.28 8.22
C LYS A 318 5.39 14.71 8.43
N LYS A 319 4.30 15.09 7.75
CA LYS A 319 3.67 16.40 7.88
C LYS A 319 3.08 16.58 9.27
N SER A 320 2.28 15.62 9.72
CA SER A 320 1.62 15.67 11.03
C SER A 320 2.63 15.72 12.17
N LEU A 321 3.74 14.99 12.08
CA LEU A 321 4.81 15.06 13.06
C LEU A 321 5.37 16.50 13.23
N SER A 322 5.57 17.22 12.12
CA SER A 322 6.06 18.60 12.17
C SER A 322 5.05 19.57 12.79
N GLU A 323 3.74 19.29 12.62
CA GLU A 323 2.65 20.13 13.11
C GLU A 323 2.26 19.77 14.57
N CYS A 324 2.21 18.48 14.92
CA CYS A 324 1.70 17.98 16.19
C CYS A 324 2.77 17.61 17.23
N ALA A 325 4.07 17.81 16.93
CA ALA A 325 5.16 17.66 17.89
C ALA A 325 6.10 18.89 17.84
N PRO A 326 5.64 20.06 18.31
CA PRO A 326 6.42 21.30 18.27
C PRO A 326 7.57 21.34 19.29
N VAL A 327 7.50 20.54 20.36
CA VAL A 327 8.49 20.42 21.42
C VAL A 327 9.25 19.11 21.36
N ASP A 328 10.41 19.04 22.03
CA ASP A 328 11.28 17.87 21.95
C ASP A 328 10.81 16.71 22.84
N MET A 329 10.14 16.98 23.97
CA MET A 329 9.68 15.94 24.89
C MET A 329 8.43 16.35 25.68
N GLN A 330 7.69 15.35 26.12
CA GLN A 330 6.57 15.47 27.05
C GLN A 330 6.56 14.29 28.02
N VAL A 331 6.41 14.56 29.30
CA VAL A 331 6.22 13.53 30.35
C VAL A 331 4.92 13.82 31.09
N ARG A 332 4.13 12.77 31.31
CA ARG A 332 2.83 12.86 31.96
C ARG A 332 2.74 11.87 33.12
N LEU A 333 2.25 12.34 34.25
CA LEU A 333 1.94 11.56 35.43
C LEU A 333 0.41 11.44 35.51
N LYS A 334 -0.09 10.21 35.56
CA LYS A 334 -1.52 9.93 35.65
C LYS A 334 -1.84 9.53 37.09
N TYR A 335 -2.87 10.12 37.66
CA TYR A 335 -3.34 9.81 39.02
C TYR A 335 -4.49 8.79 38.96
N SER A 336 -4.51 7.83 39.89
CA SER A 336 -5.58 6.82 39.98
C SER A 336 -6.77 7.29 40.83
N ASP A 337 -6.53 7.92 41.96
CA ASP A 337 -7.51 8.52 42.88
C ASP A 337 -6.79 9.56 43.76
N GLU A 338 -7.52 10.55 44.31
CA GLU A 338 -7.12 11.64 45.20
C GLU A 338 -5.64 12.03 45.12
N ALA A 339 -5.32 13.02 44.28
CA ALA A 339 -3.95 13.54 44.18
C ALA A 339 -3.70 14.63 45.22
N ASP A 340 -2.72 14.46 46.09
CA ASP A 340 -2.13 15.56 46.84
C ASP A 340 -1.35 16.49 45.89
N ALA A 341 -1.91 17.65 45.65
CA ALA A 341 -1.36 18.82 44.94
C ALA A 341 -0.63 18.61 43.59
N SER A 342 -1.03 19.41 42.64
CA SER A 342 -0.40 19.56 41.31
C SER A 342 0.98 20.18 41.40
N ASP A 343 2.01 19.37 41.42
CA ASP A 343 3.39 19.88 41.51
C ASP A 343 4.21 19.46 40.26
N ALA A 344 4.39 20.41 39.32
CA ALA A 344 5.29 20.22 38.17
C ALA A 344 6.72 19.88 38.61
N ASP A 345 7.14 20.43 39.74
CA ASP A 345 8.44 20.14 40.35
C ASP A 345 8.53 18.67 40.78
N ARG A 346 7.40 18.00 41.04
CA ARG A 346 7.36 16.58 41.33
C ARG A 346 7.84 15.74 40.14
N ILE A 347 7.42 16.06 38.93
CA ILE A 347 7.88 15.32 37.73
C ILE A 347 9.38 15.57 37.52
N CYS A 348 9.83 16.82 37.64
CA CYS A 348 11.25 17.17 37.50
C CYS A 348 12.12 16.46 38.58
N ARG A 349 11.68 16.48 39.81
CA ARG A 349 12.35 15.74 40.92
C ARG A 349 12.38 14.24 40.65
N LEU A 350 11.23 13.65 40.26
CA LEU A 350 11.13 12.23 39.97
C LEU A 350 12.10 11.79 38.86
N LEU A 351 12.26 12.60 37.82
CA LEU A 351 13.18 12.33 36.73
C LEU A 351 14.65 12.46 37.20
N THR A 352 14.95 13.51 37.94
CA THR A 352 16.31 13.79 38.41
C THR A 352 16.80 12.73 39.41
N ASP A 353 15.96 12.34 40.38
CA ASP A 353 16.25 11.30 41.38
C ASP A 353 16.46 9.90 40.75
N ASN A 354 15.91 9.67 39.56
CA ASN A 354 16.09 8.42 38.84
C ASN A 354 17.10 8.51 37.68
N GLY A 355 17.89 9.59 37.62
CA GLY A 355 19.08 9.70 36.76
C GLY A 355 18.95 10.56 35.52
N PHE A 356 17.81 11.24 35.29
CA PHE A 356 17.65 12.22 34.24
C PHE A 356 17.62 13.63 34.81
N ASP A 357 18.79 14.28 34.85
CA ASP A 357 18.95 15.64 35.39
C ASP A 357 18.26 16.66 34.46
N THR A 358 17.09 17.15 34.88
CA THR A 358 16.26 18.07 34.11
C THR A 358 16.99 19.40 33.83
N ASP A 359 17.83 19.88 34.76
CA ASP A 359 18.58 21.12 34.60
C ASP A 359 19.67 21.00 33.52
N THR A 360 20.26 19.84 33.35
CA THR A 360 21.28 19.61 32.31
C THR A 360 20.64 19.46 30.93
N TYR A 361 19.52 18.77 30.83
CA TYR A 361 18.93 18.38 29.55
C TYR A 361 17.88 19.34 29.01
N LEU A 362 17.05 19.97 29.86
CA LEU A 362 15.83 20.66 29.45
C LEU A 362 15.94 22.19 29.51
N LYS A 363 15.18 22.84 28.65
CA LYS A 363 14.86 24.27 28.68
C LYS A 363 13.37 24.47 28.31
N ASP A 364 12.86 25.65 28.62
CA ASP A 364 11.48 26.05 28.31
C ASP A 364 10.43 25.07 28.89
N ILE A 365 10.68 24.62 30.14
CA ILE A 365 9.77 23.66 30.81
C ILE A 365 8.45 24.34 31.10
N THR A 366 7.36 23.76 30.56
CA THR A 366 6.00 24.23 30.77
C THR A 366 5.16 23.10 31.36
N ALA A 367 4.60 23.38 32.53
CA ALA A 367 3.70 22.46 33.23
C ALA A 367 2.23 22.74 32.90
N TYR A 368 1.41 21.69 32.94
CA TYR A 368 -0.04 21.78 32.76
C TYR A 368 -0.75 20.64 33.49
N ASN A 369 -2.02 20.86 33.80
CA ASN A 369 -2.89 19.90 34.46
C ASN A 369 -4.12 19.60 33.61
N MET A 370 -4.59 18.35 33.65
CA MET A 370 -5.85 17.91 33.06
C MET A 370 -6.72 17.26 34.13
N TYR A 371 -8.00 17.52 34.04
CA TYR A 371 -9.01 17.16 35.05
C TYR A 371 -10.04 16.23 34.42
N ARG A 372 -10.74 15.45 35.27
CA ARG A 372 -11.93 14.69 34.92
C ARG A 372 -13.11 15.16 35.77
N THR A 373 -14.24 15.38 35.12
CA THR A 373 -15.47 15.86 35.78
C THR A 373 -16.56 14.82 35.88
N GLY A 374 -16.32 13.63 35.34
CA GLY A 374 -17.34 12.58 35.23
C GLY A 374 -18.13 12.64 33.90
N LEU A 375 -18.07 13.76 33.17
CA LEU A 375 -18.77 13.88 31.88
C LEU A 375 -18.11 12.99 30.84
N THR A 376 -18.94 12.27 30.08
CA THR A 376 -18.54 11.40 28.97
C THR A 376 -18.67 12.13 27.63
N ALA A 377 -18.12 11.55 26.57
CA ALA A 377 -18.31 12.04 25.22
C ALA A 377 -19.80 12.03 24.81
N ALA A 378 -20.58 11.09 25.32
CA ALA A 378 -22.04 11.07 25.09
C ALA A 378 -22.72 12.28 25.74
N ASP A 379 -22.35 12.67 26.95
CA ASP A 379 -22.92 13.82 27.65
C ASP A 379 -22.62 15.15 26.95
N THR A 380 -21.40 15.30 26.44
CA THR A 380 -20.94 16.54 25.80
C THR A 380 -21.43 16.69 24.35
N LEU A 381 -21.77 15.59 23.67
CA LEU A 381 -22.35 15.60 22.33
C LEU A 381 -23.89 15.71 22.35
N GLY A 382 -24.55 15.31 23.44
CA GLY A 382 -26.01 15.32 23.55
C GLY A 382 -26.68 14.49 22.43
N GLU A 383 -27.69 15.07 21.77
CA GLU A 383 -28.42 14.38 20.68
C GLU A 383 -27.52 13.92 19.51
N TYR A 384 -26.33 14.49 19.35
CA TYR A 384 -25.39 14.11 18.30
C TYR A 384 -24.62 12.82 18.60
N ALA A 385 -24.65 12.30 19.84
CA ALA A 385 -24.04 11.03 20.21
C ALA A 385 -24.65 9.86 19.43
N ASP A 386 -25.99 9.81 19.32
CA ASP A 386 -26.70 8.75 18.57
C ASP A 386 -26.39 8.80 17.08
N ILE A 387 -26.21 10.00 16.53
CA ILE A 387 -25.79 10.18 15.13
C ILE A 387 -24.39 9.59 14.92
N LEU A 388 -23.47 9.85 15.84
CA LEU A 388 -22.11 9.34 15.76
C LEU A 388 -22.07 7.81 15.87
N ILE A 389 -22.79 7.22 16.83
CA ILE A 389 -22.91 5.76 16.98
C ILE A 389 -23.50 5.12 15.72
N SER A 390 -24.54 5.74 15.13
CA SER A 390 -25.17 5.23 13.91
C SER A 390 -24.27 5.28 12.68
N THR A 391 -23.35 6.24 12.64
CA THR A 391 -22.44 6.44 11.51
C THR A 391 -21.10 5.72 11.71
N ASN A 392 -20.66 5.54 12.95
CA ASN A 392 -19.42 4.80 13.27
C ASN A 392 -19.59 3.99 14.58
N PRO A 393 -20.02 2.73 14.48
CA PRO A 393 -20.22 1.85 15.63
C PRO A 393 -18.93 1.50 16.39
N LEU A 394 -17.75 1.87 15.89
CA LEU A 394 -16.45 1.60 16.53
C LEU A 394 -16.03 2.70 17.51
N VAL A 395 -16.73 3.82 17.57
CA VAL A 395 -16.42 4.91 18.50
C VAL A 395 -16.98 4.55 19.87
N ASP A 396 -16.10 4.51 20.87
CA ASP A 396 -16.47 4.40 22.27
C ASP A 396 -16.74 5.80 22.86
N LEU A 397 -17.99 6.08 23.18
CA LEU A 397 -18.43 7.34 23.79
C LEU A 397 -18.52 7.26 25.32
N SER A 398 -18.20 6.12 25.92
CA SER A 398 -18.22 5.92 27.38
C SER A 398 -17.01 6.53 28.09
N GLY A 399 -15.97 6.87 27.33
CA GLY A 399 -14.78 7.52 27.83
C GLY A 399 -15.07 8.89 28.44
N GLN A 400 -14.48 9.17 29.62
CA GLN A 400 -14.61 10.49 30.26
C GLN A 400 -13.82 11.53 29.48
N GLU A 401 -14.43 12.70 29.32
CA GLU A 401 -13.78 13.86 28.69
C GLU A 401 -12.66 14.43 29.53
N LEU A 402 -11.67 15.03 28.86
CA LEU A 402 -10.57 15.73 29.49
C LEU A 402 -10.84 17.23 29.54
N PHE A 403 -10.61 17.80 30.69
CA PHE A 403 -10.80 19.22 30.98
C PHE A 403 -9.47 19.86 31.36
N MET A 404 -9.34 21.18 31.10
CA MET A 404 -8.13 21.95 31.35
C MET A 404 -8.46 23.35 31.79
N LYS A 405 -7.69 23.93 32.72
CA LYS A 405 -7.80 25.33 33.10
C LYS A 405 -7.29 26.22 31.95
N LEU A 406 -7.91 27.40 31.78
CA LEU A 406 -7.54 28.32 30.71
C LEU A 406 -6.09 28.78 30.81
N SER A 407 -5.61 29.04 32.03
CA SER A 407 -4.21 29.40 32.28
C SER A 407 -3.22 28.33 31.85
N ASP A 408 -3.54 27.04 32.12
CA ASP A 408 -2.72 25.91 31.72
C ASP A 408 -2.67 25.77 30.21
N TYR A 409 -3.84 25.85 29.53
CA TYR A 409 -3.89 25.81 28.08
C TYR A 409 -3.07 26.95 27.45
N ASN A 410 -3.21 28.16 27.94
CA ASN A 410 -2.49 29.32 27.37
C ASN A 410 -0.99 29.23 27.55
N ARG A 411 -0.50 28.60 28.64
CA ARG A 411 0.94 28.33 28.81
C ARG A 411 1.45 27.31 27.77
N VAL A 412 0.73 26.21 27.58
CA VAL A 412 1.08 25.20 26.57
C VAL A 412 0.96 25.78 25.16
N ALA A 413 -0.12 26.52 24.88
CA ALA A 413 -0.33 27.17 23.57
C ALA A 413 0.82 28.15 23.24
N GLY A 414 1.29 28.92 24.22
CA GLY A 414 2.44 29.79 24.06
C GLY A 414 3.72 29.04 23.70
N LEU A 415 4.00 27.92 24.37
CA LEU A 415 5.17 27.07 24.06
C LEU A 415 5.06 26.42 22.68
N TYR A 416 3.85 26.01 22.28
CA TYR A 416 3.60 25.32 21.01
C TYR A 416 3.44 26.26 19.81
N GLY A 417 3.39 27.58 20.05
CA GLY A 417 3.10 28.58 19.01
C GLY A 417 1.64 28.55 18.53
N LEU A 418 0.72 28.06 19.37
CA LEU A 418 -0.72 28.05 19.13
C LEU A 418 -1.34 29.34 19.64
N GLN A 419 -2.58 29.61 19.17
CA GLN A 419 -3.32 30.81 19.60
C GLN A 419 -3.78 30.69 21.05
N GLN A 420 -3.38 31.65 21.88
CA GLN A 420 -3.90 31.78 23.26
C GLN A 420 -5.36 32.27 23.21
N GLN A 421 -6.14 31.88 24.21
CA GLN A 421 -7.56 32.11 24.31
C GLN A 421 -7.93 32.97 25.53
N SER A 422 -9.13 33.53 25.50
CA SER A 422 -9.74 34.21 26.65
C SER A 422 -11.18 33.69 26.79
N LEU A 423 -11.70 33.57 28.03
CA LEU A 423 -13.06 33.09 28.31
C LEU A 423 -13.72 34.05 29.30
N ASN A 424 -15.05 34.20 29.21
CA ASN A 424 -15.86 34.73 30.27
C ASN A 424 -16.13 33.63 31.34
N GLU A 425 -16.64 34.00 32.50
CA GLU A 425 -16.85 33.09 33.64
C GLU A 425 -17.82 31.92 33.38
N ASP A 426 -18.68 32.04 32.35
CA ASP A 426 -19.71 31.06 31.98
C ASP A 426 -19.45 30.42 30.60
N GLU A 427 -18.24 30.57 30.06
CA GLU A 427 -17.91 30.08 28.71
C GLU A 427 -16.92 28.91 28.75
N TYR A 428 -17.01 28.07 27.72
CA TYR A 428 -16.00 27.06 27.43
C TYR A 428 -15.60 27.04 25.96
N ILE A 429 -14.45 26.48 25.64
CA ILE A 429 -14.01 26.15 24.28
C ILE A 429 -13.58 24.68 24.21
N VAL A 430 -13.66 24.11 23.01
CA VAL A 430 -13.20 22.76 22.71
C VAL A 430 -11.99 22.85 21.79
N ILE A 431 -10.87 22.29 22.24
CA ILE A 431 -9.64 22.19 21.46
C ILE A 431 -9.56 20.79 20.87
N ALA A 432 -9.65 20.66 19.54
CA ALA A 432 -9.64 19.36 18.86
C ALA A 432 -8.96 19.49 17.48
N ASN A 433 -8.32 18.41 17.04
CA ASN A 433 -7.72 18.33 15.71
C ASN A 433 -8.01 17.00 14.98
N TYR A 434 -8.72 16.07 15.61
CA TYR A 434 -9.17 14.84 15.00
C TYR A 434 -10.42 15.10 14.17
N LYS A 435 -10.24 15.22 12.87
CA LYS A 435 -11.29 15.69 11.94
C LYS A 435 -12.63 15.00 12.13
N TYR A 436 -12.60 13.70 12.40
CA TYR A 436 -13.82 12.89 12.56
C TYR A 436 -14.67 13.33 13.76
N MET A 437 -14.01 13.64 14.90
CA MET A 437 -14.68 14.16 16.08
C MET A 437 -14.99 15.66 15.92
N VAL A 438 -14.12 16.43 15.27
CA VAL A 438 -14.33 17.87 15.01
C VAL A 438 -15.64 18.11 14.28
N ASP A 439 -15.95 17.34 13.24
CA ASP A 439 -17.16 17.52 12.43
C ASP A 439 -18.44 17.35 13.26
N ILE A 440 -18.47 16.34 14.16
CA ILE A 440 -19.65 16.08 15.02
C ILE A 440 -19.71 17.06 16.20
N ARG A 441 -18.57 17.40 16.82
CA ARG A 441 -18.51 18.40 17.89
C ARG A 441 -18.94 19.79 17.38
N ASN A 442 -18.54 20.16 16.17
CA ASN A 442 -18.99 21.42 15.55
C ASN A 442 -20.52 21.46 15.37
N ALA A 443 -21.16 20.31 15.07
CA ALA A 443 -22.62 20.26 14.99
C ALA A 443 -23.27 20.51 16.36
N ALA A 444 -22.74 19.91 17.43
CA ALA A 444 -23.20 20.13 18.80
C ALA A 444 -22.95 21.59 19.26
N LEU A 445 -21.76 22.14 18.98
CA LEU A 445 -21.41 23.54 19.33
C LEU A 445 -22.28 24.56 18.60
N LYS A 446 -22.60 24.36 17.32
CA LYS A 446 -23.52 25.20 16.53
C LYS A 446 -24.94 25.23 17.12
N ASN A 447 -25.34 24.11 17.75
CA ASN A 447 -26.65 24.02 18.44
C ASN A 447 -26.59 24.59 19.87
N GLY A 448 -25.46 25.15 20.29
CA GLY A 448 -25.31 25.77 21.60
C GLY A 448 -25.27 24.76 22.76
N GLN A 449 -24.74 23.55 22.54
CA GLN A 449 -24.64 22.48 23.54
C GLN A 449 -23.95 23.00 24.80
N THR A 450 -24.67 23.00 25.94
CA THR A 450 -24.14 23.40 27.25
C THR A 450 -23.59 22.20 28.01
N ILE A 451 -22.61 22.44 28.88
CA ILE A 451 -22.05 21.43 29.79
C ILE A 451 -22.20 21.88 31.24
N ALA A 452 -22.51 20.96 32.14
CA ALA A 452 -22.58 21.23 33.56
C ALA A 452 -21.35 20.65 34.28
N VAL A 453 -20.58 21.50 34.96
CA VAL A 453 -19.42 21.09 35.74
C VAL A 453 -19.62 21.58 37.18
N GLY A 454 -19.81 20.66 38.12
CA GLY A 454 -20.25 20.99 39.47
C GLY A 454 -21.65 21.60 39.45
N GLU A 455 -21.81 22.75 40.08
CA GLU A 455 -23.08 23.49 40.13
C GLU A 455 -23.25 24.53 39.02
N LYS A 456 -22.19 24.78 38.22
CA LYS A 456 -22.21 25.79 37.14
C LYS A 456 -22.49 25.14 35.78
N THR A 457 -23.24 25.85 34.94
CA THR A 457 -23.46 25.50 33.53
C THR A 457 -22.66 26.44 32.64
N TYR A 458 -21.93 25.87 31.72
CA TYR A 458 -21.08 26.62 30.77
C TYR A 458 -21.65 26.51 29.36
N ARG A 459 -21.55 27.59 28.59
CA ARG A 459 -21.96 27.67 27.17
C ARG A 459 -20.74 27.73 26.24
N PRO A 460 -20.86 27.26 25.01
CA PRO A 460 -19.74 27.34 24.07
C PRO A 460 -19.48 28.80 23.66
N ARG A 461 -18.23 29.23 23.71
CA ARG A 461 -17.81 30.54 23.22
C ARG A 461 -17.83 30.59 21.70
N TYR A 462 -17.42 29.53 21.03
CA TYR A 462 -17.37 29.42 19.57
C TYR A 462 -18.30 28.30 19.10
N SER A 463 -18.86 28.49 17.89
CA SER A 463 -19.69 27.48 17.22
C SER A 463 -18.90 26.36 16.55
N GLU A 464 -17.58 26.39 16.64
CA GLU A 464 -16.66 25.39 16.07
C GLU A 464 -15.48 25.12 17.03
N CYS A 465 -14.94 23.91 16.96
CA CYS A 465 -13.73 23.53 17.71
C CYS A 465 -12.54 24.39 17.25
N MET A 466 -11.69 24.73 18.18
CA MET A 466 -10.39 25.35 17.90
C MET A 466 -9.40 24.25 17.49
N ASP A 467 -8.70 24.45 16.36
CA ASP A 467 -7.65 23.51 15.93
C ASP A 467 -6.47 23.57 16.90
N GLY A 468 -6.16 22.44 17.54
CA GLY A 468 -5.07 22.39 18.53
C GLY A 468 -4.98 21.06 19.25
N PHE A 469 -3.98 20.98 20.11
CA PHE A 469 -3.66 19.80 20.91
C PHE A 469 -2.82 20.20 22.12
N VAL A 470 -2.78 19.32 23.12
CA VAL A 470 -1.89 19.44 24.29
C VAL A 470 -0.87 18.31 24.30
N THR A 471 -1.30 17.10 23.94
CA THR A 471 -0.42 15.94 23.84
C THR A 471 0.26 15.89 22.48
N ILE A 472 1.59 15.79 22.48
CA ILE A 472 2.38 15.63 21.23
C ILE A 472 2.13 14.26 20.60
N SER A 473 2.02 14.20 19.28
CA SER A 473 1.69 12.99 18.52
C SER A 473 2.25 13.03 17.10
N ALA A 474 2.37 11.85 16.46
CA ALA A 474 2.64 11.75 15.02
C ALA A 474 1.40 12.03 14.15
N GLN A 475 0.21 12.13 14.75
CA GLN A 475 -1.07 12.18 14.06
C GLN A 475 -2.00 13.21 14.72
N ARG A 476 -2.98 13.69 13.95
CA ARG A 476 -4.06 14.56 14.47
C ARG A 476 -5.12 13.69 15.12
N ILE A 477 -4.93 13.33 16.39
CA ILE A 477 -5.78 12.39 17.16
C ILE A 477 -6.44 13.03 18.39
N ASN A 478 -6.31 14.35 18.59
CA ASN A 478 -7.02 15.03 19.68
C ASN A 478 -8.50 15.09 19.37
N ASP A 479 -9.28 14.26 20.06
CA ASP A 479 -10.75 14.12 19.93
C ASP A 479 -11.52 15.23 20.64
N GLY A 480 -10.88 15.93 21.61
CA GLY A 480 -11.42 17.11 22.28
C GLY A 480 -10.88 17.27 23.69
N ILE A 481 -10.43 18.47 23.99
CA ILE A 481 -10.08 18.92 25.35
C ILE A 481 -10.95 20.14 25.63
N PHE A 482 -11.70 20.10 26.73
CA PHE A 482 -12.56 21.19 27.16
C PHE A 482 -11.77 22.15 28.02
N VAL A 483 -11.67 23.40 27.56
CA VAL A 483 -10.96 24.47 28.32
C VAL A 483 -12.00 25.37 28.96
N LEU A 484 -11.91 25.52 30.29
CA LEU A 484 -12.81 26.29 31.11
C LEU A 484 -12.03 27.37 31.91
N PRO A 485 -12.70 28.36 32.51
CA PRO A 485 -12.09 29.28 33.45
C PRO A 485 -11.42 28.55 34.62
N ASP A 486 -10.41 29.17 35.22
CA ASP A 486 -9.55 28.52 36.23
C ASP A 486 -10.30 28.13 37.51
N ASP A 487 -11.41 28.77 37.82
CA ASP A 487 -12.29 28.50 38.96
C ASP A 487 -13.30 27.37 38.73
N ALA A 488 -13.33 26.75 37.53
CA ALA A 488 -14.30 25.71 37.18
C ALA A 488 -14.13 24.41 37.96
N PHE A 489 -12.94 24.10 38.42
CA PHE A 489 -12.64 22.88 39.19
C PHE A 489 -11.50 23.02 40.19
N ASP A 490 -11.61 22.27 41.28
CA ASP A 490 -10.58 22.10 42.28
C ASP A 490 -9.59 20.98 41.93
N ASP A 491 -8.52 20.87 42.69
CA ASP A 491 -7.48 19.90 42.42
C ASP A 491 -7.88 18.44 42.79
N SER A 492 -9.01 18.23 43.50
CA SER A 492 -9.52 16.88 43.79
C SER A 492 -9.94 16.10 42.52
N ARG A 493 -10.16 16.81 41.42
CA ARG A 493 -10.50 16.23 40.11
C ARG A 493 -9.29 16.09 39.17
N LEU A 494 -8.09 16.30 39.70
CA LEU A 494 -6.86 16.18 38.93
C LEU A 494 -6.66 14.75 38.43
N TYR A 495 -6.44 14.61 37.13
CA TYR A 495 -6.24 13.30 36.51
C TYR A 495 -4.84 13.15 35.89
N ILE A 496 -4.31 14.18 35.25
CA ILE A 496 -2.99 14.17 34.64
C ILE A 496 -2.26 15.48 34.99
N THR A 497 -1.02 15.37 35.45
CA THR A 497 -0.06 16.45 35.42
C THR A 497 0.99 16.16 34.36
N GLY A 498 1.28 17.12 33.51
CA GLY A 498 2.26 16.99 32.43
C GLY A 498 3.27 18.10 32.40
N ILE A 499 4.47 17.80 31.91
CA ILE A 499 5.48 18.79 31.50
C ILE A 499 5.79 18.61 30.01
N SER A 500 5.90 19.73 29.32
CA SER A 500 6.41 19.82 27.94
C SER A 500 7.67 20.68 27.94
N ALA A 501 8.71 20.24 27.22
CA ALA A 501 9.99 20.96 27.23
C ALA A 501 10.77 20.77 25.92
N ASN A 502 11.72 21.67 25.70
CA ASN A 502 12.72 21.56 24.65
C ASN A 502 14.06 21.12 25.22
N TYR A 503 14.88 20.47 24.42
CA TYR A 503 16.24 20.15 24.75
C TYR A 503 17.16 21.38 24.59
N LYS A 504 18.19 21.49 25.47
CA LYS A 504 19.18 22.58 25.42
C LYS A 504 20.05 22.52 24.17
N SER A 505 20.39 21.33 23.68
CA SER A 505 21.21 21.16 22.48
C SER A 505 20.34 20.87 21.25
N GLY A 506 20.75 21.44 20.10
CA GLY A 506 20.14 21.16 18.79
C GLY A 506 20.77 19.99 18.03
N ASP A 507 21.88 19.42 18.52
CA ASP A 507 22.59 18.33 17.88
C ASP A 507 21.76 17.04 17.90
N LYS A 508 21.62 16.38 16.74
CA LYS A 508 20.77 15.19 16.56
C LYS A 508 21.28 14.00 17.39
N ALA A 509 22.58 13.78 17.42
CA ALA A 509 23.16 12.67 18.20
C ALA A 509 22.95 12.88 19.69
N TRP A 510 23.12 14.12 20.17
CA TRP A 510 22.87 14.49 21.54
C TRP A 510 21.40 14.33 21.94
N LYS A 511 20.46 14.80 21.08
CA LYS A 511 19.01 14.62 21.28
C LYS A 511 18.62 13.14 21.36
N ASN A 512 19.14 12.32 20.48
CA ASN A 512 18.89 10.86 20.52
C ASN A 512 19.42 10.23 21.82
N SER A 513 20.55 10.67 22.31
CA SER A 513 21.09 10.21 23.60
C SER A 513 20.21 10.65 24.77
N ALA A 514 19.70 11.89 24.75
CA ALA A 514 18.77 12.41 25.74
C ALA A 514 17.45 11.66 25.75
N ASP A 515 16.87 11.40 24.55
CA ASP A 515 15.64 10.61 24.36
C ASP A 515 15.79 9.22 24.97
N ASN A 516 16.87 8.50 24.66
CA ASN A 516 17.10 7.15 25.17
C ASN A 516 17.22 7.19 26.71
N LYS A 517 17.96 8.13 27.24
CA LYS A 517 18.15 8.28 28.71
C LYS A 517 16.83 8.59 29.40
N LEU A 518 16.00 9.48 28.83
CA LEU A 518 14.68 9.81 29.36
C LEU A 518 13.76 8.58 29.36
N VAL A 519 13.67 7.86 28.24
CA VAL A 519 12.84 6.65 28.10
C VAL A 519 13.29 5.56 29.10
N ASP A 520 14.58 5.34 29.26
CA ASP A 520 15.12 4.34 30.21
C ASP A 520 14.84 4.74 31.66
N THR A 521 14.94 6.03 31.98
CA THR A 521 14.58 6.57 33.31
C THR A 521 13.08 6.33 33.60
N VAL A 522 12.20 6.64 32.66
CA VAL A 522 10.75 6.42 32.82
C VAL A 522 10.41 4.93 32.95
N LYS A 523 11.05 4.06 32.18
CA LYS A 523 10.91 2.60 32.35
C LYS A 523 11.34 2.13 33.75
N LEU A 524 12.44 2.68 34.30
CA LEU A 524 12.90 2.38 35.64
C LEU A 524 11.89 2.83 36.70
N ILE A 525 11.33 4.03 36.56
CA ILE A 525 10.30 4.56 37.46
C ILE A 525 9.05 3.65 37.43
N ASN A 526 8.56 3.33 36.26
CA ASN A 526 7.37 2.47 36.12
C ASN A 526 7.61 1.06 36.68
N LYS A 527 8.82 0.51 36.52
CA LYS A 527 9.19 -0.78 37.11
C LYS A 527 9.20 -0.73 38.65
N LYS A 528 9.74 0.34 39.26
CA LYS A 528 9.71 0.53 40.70
C LYS A 528 8.28 0.66 41.24
N ASN A 529 7.42 1.44 40.52
CA ASN A 529 6.02 1.62 40.88
C ASN A 529 5.24 0.30 40.85
N SER A 530 5.47 -0.56 39.80
CA SER A 530 4.83 -1.88 39.70
C SER A 530 5.26 -2.83 40.83
N GLN A 531 6.52 -2.79 41.26
CA GLN A 531 7.02 -3.63 42.32
C GLN A 531 6.52 -3.21 43.73
N SER A 532 6.22 -1.92 43.91
CA SER A 532 5.64 -1.43 45.16
C SER A 532 4.16 -1.76 45.34
N MET A 533 3.45 -2.07 44.24
CA MET A 533 2.06 -2.54 44.27
C MET A 533 1.91 -4.01 44.65
N ASP A 534 2.94 -4.83 44.44
CA ASP A 534 2.94 -6.26 44.79
C ASP A 534 3.37 -6.52 46.26
N SER A 535 3.88 -5.52 46.99
CA SER A 535 4.25 -5.64 48.38
C SER A 535 3.14 -5.11 49.30
N ASP A 536 2.62 -5.99 50.18
CA ASP A 536 1.49 -5.79 51.11
C ASP A 536 1.77 -4.76 52.23
N ASP A 537 2.86 -4.01 52.17
CA ASP A 537 3.19 -2.96 53.17
C ASP A 537 2.57 -1.61 52.77
N SER A 538 1.27 -1.47 53.03
CA SER A 538 0.43 -0.34 52.60
C SER A 538 0.33 0.82 53.63
N GLU A 539 1.23 0.97 54.59
CA GLU A 539 1.06 2.04 55.63
C GLU A 539 1.92 3.30 55.47
N THR A 540 2.82 3.41 54.47
CA THR A 540 3.73 4.58 54.40
C THR A 540 3.95 5.20 53.02
N SER A 541 3.17 4.85 52.02
CA SER A 541 3.29 5.49 50.69
C SER A 541 1.97 6.11 50.29
N GLY A 542 1.86 7.42 50.40
CA GLY A 542 0.79 8.17 49.73
C GLY A 542 0.71 7.69 48.31
N SER A 543 -0.46 7.22 47.87
CA SER A 543 -0.78 6.53 46.64
C SER A 543 -0.07 7.10 45.39
N VAL A 544 1.08 6.53 45.04
CA VAL A 544 1.72 6.78 43.75
C VAL A 544 1.35 5.64 42.80
N GLY A 545 0.08 5.48 42.61
CA GLY A 545 -0.40 4.62 41.52
C GLY A 545 -0.36 5.38 40.22
N SER A 546 0.77 5.68 39.63
CA SER A 546 0.79 6.51 38.45
C SER A 546 1.73 5.98 37.38
N LEU A 547 1.15 5.59 36.28
CA LEU A 547 1.86 5.35 35.04
C LEU A 547 2.50 6.66 34.57
N VAL A 548 3.82 6.76 34.65
CA VAL A 548 4.57 7.83 34.00
C VAL A 548 4.63 7.52 32.51
N ASN A 549 3.99 8.34 31.69
CA ASN A 549 4.04 8.23 30.24
C ASN A 549 5.02 9.30 29.70
N CYS A 550 5.90 8.87 28.80
CA CYS A 550 6.89 9.72 28.18
C CYS A 550 6.79 9.63 26.67
N GLU A 551 6.70 10.77 26.02
CA GLU A 551 6.76 10.90 24.57
C GLU A 551 7.85 11.88 24.18
N THR A 552 8.71 11.49 23.25
CA THR A 552 9.75 12.38 22.69
C THR A 552 9.49 12.55 21.20
N LYS A 553 9.82 13.73 20.67
CA LYS A 553 9.71 14.00 19.22
C LYS A 553 10.50 12.98 18.40
N GLY A 554 11.69 12.59 18.90
CA GLY A 554 12.50 11.54 18.28
C GLY A 554 11.82 10.17 18.30
N GLY A 555 11.26 9.76 19.44
CA GLY A 555 10.51 8.51 19.59
C GLY A 555 9.25 8.46 18.73
N ILE A 556 8.45 9.54 18.75
CA ILE A 556 7.25 9.68 17.90
C ILE A 556 7.64 9.61 16.41
N ALA A 557 8.73 10.31 16.02
CA ALA A 557 9.24 10.27 14.66
C ALA A 557 9.66 8.87 14.24
N GLN A 558 10.41 8.17 15.09
CA GLN A 558 10.87 6.80 14.80
C GLN A 558 9.69 5.83 14.65
N ASN A 559 8.72 5.87 15.55
CA ASN A 559 7.56 4.97 15.51
C ASN A 559 6.64 5.30 14.33
N GLY A 560 6.31 6.57 14.12
CA GLY A 560 5.42 7.00 13.04
C GLY A 560 6.07 6.84 11.66
N VAL A 561 7.30 7.33 11.49
CA VAL A 561 8.04 7.20 10.22
C VAL A 561 8.39 5.74 9.96
N GLY A 562 8.74 4.96 10.98
CA GLY A 562 9.02 3.54 10.85
C GLY A 562 7.83 2.74 10.34
N LEU A 563 6.63 2.97 10.90
CA LEU A 563 5.40 2.34 10.42
C LEU A 563 5.06 2.76 8.97
N GLY A 564 5.18 4.06 8.66
CA GLY A 564 5.00 4.58 7.31
C GLY A 564 6.00 3.99 6.31
N ALA A 565 7.25 3.81 6.71
CA ALA A 565 8.28 3.16 5.93
C ALA A 565 7.94 1.69 5.65
N LEU A 566 7.53 0.94 6.68
CA LEU A 566 7.11 -0.45 6.57
C LEU A 566 5.98 -0.62 5.53
N VAL A 567 4.90 0.13 5.69
CA VAL A 567 3.74 0.06 4.78
C VAL A 567 4.13 0.45 3.36
N THR A 568 4.91 1.53 3.19
CA THR A 568 5.39 1.99 1.88
C THR A 568 6.27 0.94 1.21
N PHE A 569 7.12 0.29 1.97
CA PHE A 569 8.02 -0.73 1.45
C PHE A 569 7.27 -1.96 0.93
N ILE A 570 6.31 -2.47 1.71
CA ILE A 570 5.45 -3.59 1.31
C ILE A 570 4.64 -3.21 0.06
N ALA A 571 4.10 -1.98 0.02
CA ALA A 571 3.34 -1.47 -1.11
C ALA A 571 4.19 -1.36 -2.39
N LEU A 572 5.44 -0.90 -2.28
CA LEU A 572 6.40 -0.86 -3.39
C LEU A 572 6.70 -2.27 -3.91
N TYR A 573 6.94 -3.21 -3.01
CA TYR A 573 7.21 -4.60 -3.37
C TYR A 573 6.06 -5.21 -4.17
N LEU A 574 4.85 -5.20 -3.61
CA LEU A 574 3.66 -5.72 -4.28
C LEU A 574 3.36 -4.96 -5.58
N GLY A 575 3.46 -3.62 -5.54
CA GLY A 575 3.17 -2.76 -6.68
C GLY A 575 4.10 -3.03 -7.86
N ILE A 576 5.41 -3.10 -7.65
CA ILE A 576 6.39 -3.38 -8.71
C ILE A 576 6.13 -4.77 -9.32
N ILE A 577 5.91 -5.79 -8.50
CA ILE A 577 5.65 -7.15 -9.00
C ILE A 577 4.36 -7.23 -9.78
N PHE A 578 3.30 -6.59 -9.31
CA PHE A 578 2.02 -6.58 -10.03
C PHE A 578 2.12 -5.83 -11.35
N LEU A 579 2.84 -4.71 -11.40
CA LEU A 579 3.08 -3.96 -12.64
C LEU A 579 3.87 -4.81 -13.65
N ILE A 580 4.97 -5.42 -13.21
CA ILE A 580 5.78 -6.30 -14.07
C ILE A 580 4.95 -7.47 -14.58
N SER A 581 4.21 -8.15 -13.69
CA SER A 581 3.39 -9.32 -14.04
C SER A 581 2.28 -8.95 -15.01
N SER A 582 1.55 -7.86 -14.75
CA SER A 582 0.47 -7.37 -15.62
C SER A 582 0.96 -7.01 -17.02
N ALA A 583 2.04 -6.24 -17.07
CA ALA A 583 2.65 -5.81 -18.34
C ALA A 583 3.26 -6.98 -19.12
N ALA A 584 3.91 -7.92 -18.43
CA ALA A 584 4.51 -9.10 -19.03
C ALA A 584 3.47 -10.06 -19.62
N ILE A 585 2.34 -10.28 -18.93
CA ILE A 585 1.24 -11.12 -19.44
C ILE A 585 0.71 -10.54 -20.76
N LEU A 586 0.49 -9.20 -20.83
CA LEU A 586 0.05 -8.53 -22.05
C LEU A 586 1.12 -8.61 -23.15
N ALA A 587 2.38 -8.33 -22.81
CA ALA A 587 3.49 -8.36 -23.75
C ALA A 587 3.63 -9.74 -24.41
N LEU A 588 3.64 -10.80 -23.61
CA LEU A 588 3.75 -12.18 -24.11
C LEU A 588 2.55 -12.55 -24.98
N LYS A 589 1.36 -12.11 -24.61
CA LYS A 589 0.15 -12.33 -25.41
C LYS A 589 0.24 -11.63 -26.77
N GLU A 590 0.57 -10.33 -26.80
CA GLU A 590 0.67 -9.56 -28.02
C GLU A 590 1.77 -10.06 -28.96
N LEU A 591 2.89 -10.55 -28.42
CA LEU A 591 3.92 -11.18 -29.21
C LEU A 591 3.44 -12.49 -29.85
N SER A 592 2.69 -13.31 -29.09
CA SER A 592 2.04 -14.50 -29.65
C SER A 592 1.15 -14.14 -30.83
N ASP A 593 0.34 -13.12 -30.59
CA ASP A 593 -0.65 -12.68 -31.56
C ASP A 593 0.02 -12.06 -32.81
N SER A 594 1.11 -11.33 -32.62
CA SER A 594 1.91 -10.80 -33.73
C SER A 594 2.54 -11.91 -34.58
N ALA A 595 3.01 -12.98 -33.93
CA ALA A 595 3.56 -14.14 -34.64
C ALA A 595 2.48 -14.91 -35.41
N ASP A 596 1.31 -15.12 -34.82
CA ASP A 596 0.17 -15.78 -35.48
C ASP A 596 -0.37 -14.96 -36.68
N ASN A 597 -0.26 -13.63 -36.60
CA ASN A 597 -0.74 -12.71 -37.63
C ASN A 597 0.31 -12.35 -38.70
N LYS A 598 1.53 -12.85 -38.58
CA LYS A 598 2.64 -12.55 -39.52
C LYS A 598 2.22 -12.73 -40.99
N GLU A 599 1.61 -13.86 -41.34
CA GLU A 599 1.14 -14.15 -42.69
C GLU A 599 0.07 -13.13 -43.16
N ARG A 600 -0.80 -12.69 -42.24
CA ARG A 600 -1.85 -11.70 -42.55
C ARG A 600 -1.27 -10.32 -42.83
N TYR A 601 -0.26 -9.90 -42.08
CA TYR A 601 0.49 -8.66 -42.35
C TYR A 601 1.29 -8.78 -43.66
N GLY A 602 1.82 -9.96 -43.97
CA GLY A 602 2.45 -10.25 -45.27
C GLY A 602 1.46 -10.13 -46.44
N MET A 603 0.20 -10.53 -46.28
CA MET A 603 -0.83 -10.31 -47.28
C MET A 603 -1.13 -8.82 -47.50
N LEU A 604 -1.15 -7.98 -46.45
CA LEU A 604 -1.32 -6.54 -46.61
C LEU A 604 -0.19 -5.92 -47.46
N ARG A 605 1.06 -6.38 -47.29
CA ARG A 605 2.18 -5.95 -48.13
C ARG A 605 1.99 -6.35 -49.61
N LYS A 606 1.52 -7.57 -49.84
CA LYS A 606 1.27 -8.08 -51.21
C LYS A 606 0.18 -7.31 -51.97
N ILE A 607 -0.78 -6.71 -51.24
CA ILE A 607 -1.83 -5.85 -51.85
C ILE A 607 -1.43 -4.36 -51.86
N GLY A 608 -0.14 -4.02 -51.55
CA GLY A 608 0.40 -2.68 -51.72
C GLY A 608 0.17 -1.71 -50.55
N VAL A 609 -0.14 -2.21 -49.32
CA VAL A 609 -0.25 -1.34 -48.13
C VAL A 609 1.13 -0.87 -47.69
N ASP A 610 1.31 0.45 -47.51
CA ASP A 610 2.55 1.07 -47.09
C ASP A 610 3.01 0.58 -45.70
N GLU A 611 4.31 0.39 -45.51
CA GLU A 611 4.92 -0.05 -44.25
C GLU A 611 4.58 0.86 -43.07
N ARG A 612 4.47 2.18 -43.31
CA ARG A 612 4.04 3.12 -42.26
C ARG A 612 2.63 2.87 -41.77
N MET A 613 1.73 2.47 -42.68
CA MET A 613 0.36 2.11 -42.32
C MET A 613 0.30 0.79 -41.55
N ILE A 614 1.17 -0.15 -41.87
CA ILE A 614 1.31 -1.44 -41.16
C ILE A 614 1.87 -1.20 -39.75
N ASP A 615 2.95 -0.41 -39.63
CA ASP A 615 3.54 -0.04 -38.33
C ASP A 615 2.53 0.69 -37.43
N MET A 616 1.75 1.61 -38.00
CA MET A 616 0.69 2.34 -37.26
C MET A 616 -0.47 1.42 -36.86
N ALA A 617 -0.83 0.47 -37.70
CA ALA A 617 -1.87 -0.52 -37.38
C ALA A 617 -1.44 -1.40 -36.20
N LEU A 618 -0.19 -1.86 -36.20
CA LEU A 618 0.39 -2.62 -35.12
C LEU A 618 0.47 -1.81 -33.81
N PHE A 619 0.94 -0.55 -33.90
CA PHE A 619 0.98 0.34 -32.72
C PHE A 619 -0.40 0.54 -32.11
N ARG A 620 -1.42 0.80 -32.93
CA ARG A 620 -2.81 0.96 -32.47
C ARG A 620 -3.37 -0.32 -31.85
N GLN A 621 -3.10 -1.47 -32.48
CA GLN A 621 -3.52 -2.77 -31.95
C GLN A 621 -2.97 -2.99 -30.54
N ILE A 622 -1.66 -2.91 -30.36
CA ILE A 622 -0.99 -3.11 -29.07
C ILE A 622 -1.47 -2.04 -28.05
N GLY A 623 -1.59 -0.78 -28.51
CA GLY A 623 -2.08 0.33 -27.68
C GLY A 623 -3.49 0.08 -27.12
N ILE A 624 -4.41 -0.44 -27.94
CA ILE A 624 -5.76 -0.77 -27.46
C ILE A 624 -5.71 -1.88 -26.40
N PHE A 625 -4.90 -2.92 -26.59
CA PHE A 625 -4.80 -4.02 -25.62
C PHE A 625 -4.18 -3.57 -24.28
N PHE A 626 -3.19 -2.69 -24.29
CA PHE A 626 -2.62 -2.13 -23.08
C PHE A 626 -3.54 -1.10 -22.40
N ALA A 627 -4.19 -0.25 -23.19
CA ALA A 627 -5.11 0.77 -22.65
C ALA A 627 -6.39 0.19 -22.06
N PHE A 628 -6.89 -0.90 -22.60
CA PHE A 628 -8.20 -1.45 -22.25
C PHE A 628 -8.32 -1.87 -20.76
N PRO A 629 -7.43 -2.71 -20.19
CA PRO A 629 -7.45 -2.98 -18.75
C PRO A 629 -7.06 -1.78 -17.90
N LEU A 630 -6.16 -0.92 -18.38
CA LEU A 630 -5.68 0.25 -17.65
C LEU A 630 -6.80 1.28 -17.43
N LEU A 631 -7.62 1.56 -18.44
CA LEU A 631 -8.74 2.52 -18.33
C LEU A 631 -9.70 2.12 -17.20
N LEU A 632 -10.11 0.86 -17.16
CA LEU A 632 -11.01 0.40 -16.10
C LEU A 632 -10.30 0.34 -14.73
N ALA A 633 -9.01 -0.02 -14.70
CA ALA A 633 -8.22 0.01 -13.48
C ALA A 633 -8.11 1.43 -12.88
N VAL A 634 -7.93 2.45 -13.73
CA VAL A 634 -7.92 3.86 -13.29
C VAL A 634 -9.29 4.25 -12.71
N ILE A 635 -10.40 3.85 -13.36
CA ILE A 635 -11.75 4.10 -12.83
C ILE A 635 -11.92 3.44 -11.46
N HIS A 636 -11.56 2.17 -11.31
CA HIS A 636 -11.56 1.47 -10.01
C HIS A 636 -10.71 2.20 -8.97
N SER A 637 -9.54 2.69 -9.39
CA SER A 637 -8.60 3.36 -8.47
C SER A 637 -9.15 4.66 -7.89
N ILE A 638 -10.01 5.39 -8.60
CA ILE A 638 -10.69 6.58 -8.07
C ILE A 638 -11.49 6.23 -6.81
N PHE A 639 -12.24 5.13 -6.84
CA PHE A 639 -13.04 4.68 -5.69
C PHE A 639 -12.18 3.99 -4.63
N GLY A 640 -11.18 3.20 -5.05
CA GLY A 640 -10.20 2.62 -4.15
C GLY A 640 -9.43 3.66 -3.35
N LEU A 641 -9.01 4.75 -3.99
CA LEU A 641 -8.32 5.86 -3.34
C LEU A 641 -9.25 6.64 -2.39
N LYS A 642 -10.53 6.80 -2.73
CA LYS A 642 -11.52 7.36 -1.79
C LYS A 642 -11.66 6.50 -0.54
N PHE A 643 -11.69 5.18 -0.69
CA PHE A 643 -11.74 4.24 0.43
C PHE A 643 -10.47 4.29 1.28
N VAL A 644 -9.29 4.28 0.66
CA VAL A 644 -8.01 4.45 1.37
C VAL A 644 -7.96 5.78 2.12
N ASN A 645 -8.41 6.87 1.48
CA ASN A 645 -8.47 8.18 2.13
C ASN A 645 -9.42 8.19 3.33
N LEU A 646 -10.54 7.47 3.23
CA LEU A 646 -11.46 7.31 4.35
C LEU A 646 -10.77 6.62 5.54
N ILE A 647 -10.07 5.51 5.30
CA ILE A 647 -9.28 4.81 6.34
C ILE A 647 -8.20 5.74 6.92
N LEU A 648 -7.43 6.44 6.08
CA LEU A 648 -6.40 7.35 6.54
C LEU A 648 -6.98 8.52 7.36
N SER A 649 -8.16 9.01 7.01
CA SER A 649 -8.83 10.07 7.78
C SER A 649 -9.29 9.62 9.16
N THR A 650 -9.70 8.35 9.33
CA THR A 650 -9.99 7.77 10.67
C THR A 650 -8.73 7.61 11.53
N MET A 651 -7.54 7.64 10.90
CA MET A 651 -6.24 7.64 11.60
C MET A 651 -5.67 9.06 11.77
N GLY A 652 -6.45 10.10 11.53
CA GLY A 652 -5.99 11.49 11.64
C GLY A 652 -5.00 11.92 10.55
N MET A 653 -4.96 11.22 9.42
CA MET A 653 -4.04 11.52 8.31
C MET A 653 -4.75 12.27 7.18
N SER A 654 -4.07 13.19 6.52
CA SER A 654 -4.63 13.97 5.40
C SER A 654 -3.66 14.10 4.24
N SER A 655 -4.22 14.13 3.01
CA SER A 655 -3.57 14.49 1.72
C SER A 655 -3.04 13.35 0.86
N MET A 656 -3.69 13.16 -0.32
CA MET A 656 -3.33 12.10 -1.31
C MET A 656 -2.76 12.64 -2.64
N MET A 657 -2.82 13.94 -2.93
CA MET A 657 -2.57 14.48 -4.28
C MET A 657 -1.14 14.21 -4.80
N ALA A 658 -0.11 14.45 -3.98
CA ALA A 658 1.28 14.26 -4.40
C ALA A 658 1.61 12.77 -4.66
N SER A 659 1.07 11.87 -3.85
CA SER A 659 1.32 10.44 -3.92
C SER A 659 0.72 9.78 -5.17
N VAL A 660 -0.39 10.30 -5.69
CA VAL A 660 -0.99 9.86 -6.95
C VAL A 660 -0.08 10.18 -8.14
N GLY A 661 0.56 11.36 -8.14
CA GLY A 661 1.53 11.75 -9.17
C GLY A 661 2.73 10.81 -9.21
N THR A 662 3.33 10.50 -8.06
CA THR A 662 4.46 9.57 -7.96
C THR A 662 4.07 8.16 -8.44
N THR A 663 2.88 7.67 -8.07
CA THR A 663 2.36 6.38 -8.52
C THR A 663 2.16 6.34 -10.04
N ALA A 664 1.67 7.42 -10.64
CA ALA A 664 1.51 7.55 -12.09
C ALA A 664 2.88 7.48 -12.81
N VAL A 665 3.94 8.07 -12.25
CA VAL A 665 5.30 7.98 -12.80
C VAL A 665 5.78 6.52 -12.82
N PHE A 666 5.64 5.78 -11.70
CA PHE A 666 5.99 4.35 -11.67
C PHE A 666 5.23 3.53 -12.72
N LEU A 667 3.93 3.79 -12.84
CA LEU A 667 3.08 3.11 -13.83
C LEU A 667 3.54 3.39 -15.26
N VAL A 668 3.82 4.65 -15.60
CA VAL A 668 4.29 5.03 -16.94
C VAL A 668 5.66 4.41 -17.23
N LEU A 669 6.59 4.41 -16.30
CA LEU A 669 7.93 3.85 -16.50
C LEU A 669 7.89 2.34 -16.72
N ILE A 670 7.19 1.59 -15.86
CA ILE A 670 7.18 0.12 -15.94
C ILE A 670 6.21 -0.35 -17.01
N TYR A 671 4.93 0.03 -16.92
CA TYR A 671 3.90 -0.45 -17.85
C TYR A 671 4.07 0.12 -19.25
N GLY A 672 4.42 1.41 -19.37
CA GLY A 672 4.76 2.06 -20.63
C GLY A 672 6.06 1.51 -21.24
N GLY A 673 7.07 1.22 -20.42
CA GLY A 673 8.30 0.56 -20.87
C GLY A 673 8.05 -0.80 -21.52
N TYR A 674 7.20 -1.64 -20.88
CA TYR A 674 6.77 -2.92 -21.46
C TYR A 674 5.96 -2.73 -22.76
N PHE A 675 5.11 -1.71 -22.84
CA PHE A 675 4.38 -1.39 -24.07
C PHE A 675 5.35 -1.10 -25.22
N VAL A 676 6.36 -0.24 -25.00
CA VAL A 676 7.37 0.10 -26.02
C VAL A 676 8.18 -1.13 -26.43
N LEU A 677 8.65 -1.93 -25.47
CA LEU A 677 9.36 -3.19 -25.75
C LEU A 677 8.50 -4.16 -26.55
N THR A 678 7.23 -4.30 -26.19
CA THR A 678 6.27 -5.17 -26.90
C THR A 678 6.10 -4.72 -28.34
N TYR A 679 5.95 -3.41 -28.57
CA TYR A 679 5.83 -2.84 -29.92
C TYR A 679 7.08 -3.10 -30.75
N ILE A 680 8.28 -2.84 -30.23
CA ILE A 680 9.55 -3.06 -30.95
C ILE A 680 9.70 -4.54 -31.32
N CYS A 681 9.51 -5.45 -30.39
CA CYS A 681 9.63 -6.89 -30.64
C CYS A 681 8.56 -7.42 -31.60
N SER A 682 7.32 -6.96 -31.48
CA SER A 682 6.23 -7.32 -32.41
C SER A 682 6.50 -6.83 -33.83
N ARG A 683 7.03 -5.60 -33.97
CA ARG A 683 7.41 -5.03 -35.27
C ARG A 683 8.52 -5.85 -35.95
N GLU A 684 9.53 -6.27 -35.18
CA GLU A 684 10.58 -7.15 -35.74
C GLU A 684 10.04 -8.51 -36.21
N ILE A 685 9.13 -9.11 -35.42
CA ILE A 685 8.49 -10.39 -35.78
C ILE A 685 7.72 -10.27 -37.13
N ILE A 686 7.02 -9.15 -37.33
CA ILE A 686 6.23 -8.91 -38.53
C ILE A 686 7.10 -8.53 -39.73
N LYS A 687 8.23 -7.82 -39.53
CA LYS A 687 9.14 -7.42 -40.62
C LYS A 687 9.99 -8.58 -41.16
N ASN A 688 10.47 -9.45 -40.30
CA ASN A 688 11.35 -10.58 -40.66
C ASN A 688 10.59 -11.76 -41.30
N GLY A 689 9.41 -11.54 -41.82
CA GLY A 689 8.58 -12.46 -42.58
C GLY A 689 8.36 -11.99 -43.98
#